data_3059f3c8f2ca1fa3ac2da9280d2e95d1
#
_entry.id   3059f3c8f2ca1fa3ac2da9280d2e95d1
#
_cell.length_a   1.000
_cell.length_b   1.000
_cell.length_c   1.000
_cell.angle_alpha   90.00
_cell.angle_beta   90.00
_cell.angle_gamma   90.00
#
_symmetry.space_group_name_H-M   'P 1'
#
loop_
_entity.id
_entity.type
_entity.pdbx_description
1 polymer ?
#
loop_
_entity_poly.entity_id
_entity_poly.type
_entity_poly.pdbx_seq_one_letter_code
_entity_poly.pdbx_strand_id
1 'polypeptide(L)'
;MPAQTRNSPTPDGGADVAPTRDEAESAARRAADEARAAVVSALRTVIAGDVDAGSRRRAEYSTDASNYRVVPDLVAFPRSSRDVVRGLEVLRELSIPVTARGAGTSVAGNAVGTGAVLDFSRHLNQVVSVDPEEGTAVVEPGTVMSTLQRAGAAHGLRFGPDPSTQNRATLGGMIGNNACGPHAVAYGRTADNVVELDVVDGRGRRFTAGRGDATFAAVPGLAELVRENLALIRTQFGRFGRQVSGYSLEHLLPENGSDLAKALVGTEGTVVTVLGATLRMVPVPTAPTLVVLGYPDMPAAADDVPHLLGHKPLAIEGLDARLVDVVRKAKGEASVPALPEGAGWLMIEVGGASQDEASARAEAVVTSSSALSSLVLPAGPDATKMWQIRADGAGLAGRTPAGEQAWPGWEDSAVPPERLGAYLRDLEDLMERYGVDGLPYGHFGDGCVHLRIDIPMEKSGSVLRTFMTDAARLVAYHGGSLSGEHGDGRARSELLPLMYTPEAIRLMERFKALFDPDDLLNPGVVVRPAAVDADLRRPAAKAVLSTLPVGDRGMAGSGPLHGISKRTGHTGFSFAHDHHDLTTAVHRCVGVGKCRADNHASGGFMCPSYQATKDEKDVTRGRARVLQEAVNGTLVGGLTAPEVRESLDLCLSCKACSSDCPAGVDMAQYKSEVLHRTYKGKLRPVDHYALGWLPRWARLAGGMPRFVNTVLGVPWIAKAVLWAGGMDTRRQVPQFAEIPFRTWWKRGWASHGVPGLGAGKTPHDRPTDERPKVVLWADSFSDALAPSVPQAAVKVLTAAGYDVVVPDQQACCGLTWISTGQLDGARRRLSQLLSVLGPYAVNGIPILGLEPSCTAVLRSDLLDLFPEDPRAQAVADATRTLAELLTSPETAPGAGSGWEMPDLSDLTAVVQPHCHQHSVMGFSADEALLRAAGAEITVLAGCCGLAGNFGMQKGHYDVSVAVAENALLPALRDAAPGTEYVADGFSCRTQAVQLEGTQGKALVEVIAERL
;
A
#
# COMPACT_ATOMS: atom_id res chain seq x y z
N MET A 1 38.21 48.73 77.61
CA MET A 1 37.95 47.34 77.97
C MET A 1 37.06 46.72 76.90
N PRO A 2 37.47 45.70 76.16
CA PRO A 2 36.75 45.22 74.98
C PRO A 2 35.76 44.12 75.33
N ALA A 3 34.61 44.14 74.66
CA ALA A 3 33.58 43.16 74.71
C ALA A 3 33.91 41.99 73.82
N GLN A 4 33.81 40.75 74.35
CA GLN A 4 34.00 39.50 73.60
C GLN A 4 32.80 39.24 72.74
N THR A 5 32.99 39.11 71.41
CA THR A 5 32.04 38.53 70.48
C THR A 5 32.13 37.01 70.50
N ARG A 6 31.05 36.35 70.90
CA ARG A 6 30.87 34.87 70.71
C ARG A 6 30.49 34.58 69.26
N ASN A 7 31.24 33.77 68.57
CA ASN A 7 30.90 33.10 67.36
C ASN A 7 29.91 31.94 67.65
N SER A 8 28.75 31.97 67.05
CA SER A 8 27.82 30.81 66.93
C SER A 8 28.05 30.15 65.57
N PRO A 9 28.08 28.80 65.52
CA PRO A 9 28.19 28.11 64.24
C PRO A 9 26.81 28.16 63.56
N THR A 10 26.80 28.55 62.27
CA THR A 10 25.69 28.41 61.32
C THR A 10 25.44 26.91 61.06
N PRO A 11 24.19 26.42 61.06
CA PRO A 11 23.93 25.09 60.59
C PRO A 11 23.93 25.10 59.09
N ASP A 12 24.79 24.27 58.48
CA ASP A 12 24.72 23.88 57.06
C ASP A 12 23.39 23.11 56.85
N GLY A 13 22.35 23.83 56.47
CA GLY A 13 21.12 23.29 55.94
C GLY A 13 21.24 23.19 54.46
N GLY A 14 21.76 22.06 53.95
CA GLY A 14 21.57 21.65 52.55
C GLY A 14 20.08 21.47 52.32
N ALA A 15 19.42 22.52 51.85
CA ALA A 15 18.04 22.35 51.31
C ALA A 15 18.15 21.50 50.07
N ASP A 16 17.61 20.26 50.13
CA ASP A 16 17.30 19.45 48.94
C ASP A 16 16.38 20.30 48.06
N VAL A 17 16.94 20.94 47.04
CA VAL A 17 16.18 21.65 46.01
C VAL A 17 15.42 20.55 45.22
N ALA A 18 14.09 20.50 45.36
CA ALA A 18 13.29 19.59 44.56
C ALA A 18 13.64 19.79 43.06
N PRO A 19 13.82 18.69 42.31
CA PRO A 19 14.21 18.77 40.92
C PRO A 19 13.18 19.61 40.13
N THR A 20 13.64 20.40 39.20
CA THR A 20 12.76 21.14 38.29
C THR A 20 11.93 20.14 37.48
N ARG A 21 10.80 20.60 36.95
CA ARG A 21 9.90 19.75 36.12
C ARG A 21 10.67 19.11 34.95
N ASP A 22 11.56 19.87 34.31
CA ASP A 22 12.38 19.37 33.19
C ASP A 22 13.41 18.33 33.63
N GLU A 23 14.00 18.49 34.82
CA GLU A 23 14.92 17.49 35.40
C GLU A 23 14.17 16.20 35.80
N ALA A 24 12.97 16.33 36.37
CA ALA A 24 12.14 15.19 36.72
C ALA A 24 11.67 14.43 35.47
N GLU A 25 11.24 15.14 34.43
CA GLU A 25 10.86 14.52 33.14
C GLU A 25 12.06 13.85 32.45
N SER A 26 13.24 14.48 32.51
CA SER A 26 14.48 13.90 31.96
C SER A 26 14.92 12.66 32.73
N ALA A 27 14.80 12.65 34.06
CA ALA A 27 15.10 11.50 34.91
C ALA A 27 14.13 10.34 34.64
N ALA A 28 12.83 10.62 34.51
CA ALA A 28 11.82 9.62 34.18
C ALA A 28 12.06 9.00 32.79
N ARG A 29 12.47 9.79 31.80
CA ARG A 29 12.84 9.27 30.46
C ARG A 29 14.05 8.34 30.53
N ARG A 30 15.11 8.74 31.24
CA ARG A 30 16.30 7.87 31.42
C ARG A 30 15.94 6.56 32.09
N ALA A 31 15.17 6.58 33.16
CA ALA A 31 14.73 5.37 33.85
C ALA A 31 13.92 4.44 32.94
N ALA A 32 13.01 5.01 32.11
CA ALA A 32 12.26 4.24 31.12
C ALA A 32 13.16 3.66 30.03
N ASP A 33 14.18 4.38 29.58
CA ASP A 33 15.16 3.87 28.60
C ASP A 33 16.03 2.74 29.19
N GLU A 34 16.45 2.85 30.44
CA GLU A 34 17.20 1.81 31.17
C GLU A 34 16.34 0.55 31.35
N ALA A 35 15.09 0.72 31.77
CA ALA A 35 14.14 -0.40 31.91
C ALA A 35 13.93 -1.14 30.58
N ARG A 36 13.70 -0.40 29.48
CA ARG A 36 13.61 -0.99 28.13
C ARG A 36 14.86 -1.72 27.73
N ALA A 37 16.04 -1.15 27.98
CA ALA A 37 17.31 -1.77 27.64
C ALA A 37 17.49 -3.11 28.40
N ALA A 38 17.08 -3.19 29.67
CA ALA A 38 17.12 -4.42 30.47
C ALA A 38 16.20 -5.50 29.87
N VAL A 39 14.97 -5.16 29.50
CA VAL A 39 14.03 -6.10 28.87
C VAL A 39 14.57 -6.59 27.51
N VAL A 40 15.09 -5.69 26.66
CA VAL A 40 15.72 -6.04 25.38
C VAL A 40 16.89 -6.99 25.59
N SER A 41 17.74 -6.74 26.59
CA SER A 41 18.86 -7.62 26.93
C SER A 41 18.41 -9.01 27.34
N ALA A 42 17.39 -9.12 28.18
CA ALA A 42 16.83 -10.41 28.61
C ALA A 42 16.25 -11.19 27.41
N LEU A 43 15.46 -10.53 26.56
CA LEU A 43 14.87 -11.18 25.39
C LEU A 43 15.92 -11.66 24.37
N ARG A 44 16.99 -10.90 24.16
CA ARG A 44 18.09 -11.29 23.26
C ARG A 44 18.84 -12.55 23.70
N THR A 45 18.71 -12.98 24.95
CA THR A 45 19.28 -14.24 25.42
C THR A 45 18.45 -15.46 24.99
N VAL A 46 17.16 -15.27 24.67
CA VAL A 46 16.22 -16.37 24.41
C VAL A 46 15.59 -16.33 23.03
N ILE A 47 15.57 -15.18 22.36
CA ILE A 47 15.05 -15.01 21.00
C ILE A 47 16.21 -14.91 20.02
N ALA A 48 16.26 -15.81 19.02
CA ALA A 48 17.27 -15.80 17.96
C ALA A 48 17.04 -14.69 16.92
N GLY A 49 15.84 -14.12 16.88
CA GLY A 49 15.47 -13.01 15.99
C GLY A 49 15.82 -11.64 16.58
N ASP A 50 15.52 -10.59 15.79
CA ASP A 50 15.82 -9.22 16.17
C ASP A 50 14.91 -8.75 17.33
N VAL A 51 15.46 -7.99 18.28
CA VAL A 51 14.73 -7.28 19.33
C VAL A 51 15.20 -5.83 19.34
N ASP A 52 14.26 -4.89 19.12
CA ASP A 52 14.57 -3.47 18.89
C ASP A 52 13.61 -2.56 19.69
N ALA A 53 14.16 -1.64 20.49
CA ALA A 53 13.41 -0.64 21.26
C ALA A 53 13.73 0.79 20.80
N GLY A 54 14.39 0.96 19.66
CA GLY A 54 14.72 2.28 19.09
C GLY A 54 13.47 3.08 18.70
N SER A 55 13.58 4.42 18.77
CA SER A 55 12.48 5.34 18.44
C SER A 55 11.89 5.11 17.05
N ARG A 56 12.72 4.85 16.05
CA ARG A 56 12.29 4.50 14.69
C ARG A 56 11.39 3.26 14.67
N ARG A 57 11.86 2.15 15.27
CA ARG A 57 11.12 0.88 15.30
C ARG A 57 9.80 1.02 16.05
N ARG A 58 9.81 1.71 17.16
CA ARG A 58 8.61 1.99 17.95
C ARG A 58 7.60 2.85 17.18
N ALA A 59 8.09 3.81 16.37
CA ALA A 59 7.26 4.61 15.48
C ALA A 59 6.58 3.76 14.41
N GLU A 60 7.31 2.85 13.75
CA GLU A 60 6.79 1.95 12.72
C GLU A 60 5.64 1.06 13.22
N TYR A 61 5.68 0.68 14.50
CA TYR A 61 4.72 -0.23 15.13
C TYR A 61 3.69 0.46 16.03
N SER A 62 3.71 1.80 16.12
CA SER A 62 2.79 2.56 16.97
C SER A 62 1.35 2.56 16.48
N THR A 63 1.09 2.14 15.23
CA THR A 63 -0.27 2.09 14.65
C THR A 63 -0.42 0.85 13.76
N ASP A 64 -1.66 0.42 13.57
CA ASP A 64 -2.09 -0.51 12.51
C ASP A 64 -2.87 0.25 11.42
N ALA A 65 -3.95 -0.31 10.86
CA ALA A 65 -4.81 0.38 9.92
C ALA A 65 -5.99 1.13 10.60
N SER A 66 -6.04 1.12 11.92
CA SER A 66 -7.08 1.77 12.71
C SER A 66 -6.80 3.25 12.99
N ASN A 67 -7.71 3.86 13.73
CA ASN A 67 -7.60 5.24 14.21
C ASN A 67 -6.69 5.40 15.46
N TYR A 68 -6.05 4.33 15.92
CA TYR A 68 -5.33 4.32 17.19
C TYR A 68 -3.82 4.42 17.01
N ARG A 69 -3.18 5.11 17.97
CA ARG A 69 -1.73 5.22 18.09
C ARG A 69 -1.30 4.83 19.50
N VAL A 70 -0.74 3.65 19.64
CA VAL A 70 -0.20 3.13 20.91
C VAL A 70 1.26 2.78 20.68
N VAL A 71 2.17 3.46 21.39
CA VAL A 71 3.61 3.27 21.19
C VAL A 71 4.09 2.08 22.02
N PRO A 72 4.62 1.02 21.40
CA PRO A 72 5.20 -0.11 22.12
C PRO A 72 6.51 0.28 22.80
N ASP A 73 6.90 -0.44 23.84
CA ASP A 73 8.22 -0.32 24.44
C ASP A 73 9.31 -0.94 23.57
N LEU A 74 8.99 -2.08 22.96
CA LEU A 74 9.91 -2.78 22.05
C LEU A 74 9.12 -3.61 21.01
N VAL A 75 9.85 -4.02 19.97
CA VAL A 75 9.36 -4.95 18.95
C VAL A 75 10.34 -6.12 18.83
N ALA A 76 9.85 -7.35 18.82
CA ALA A 76 10.63 -8.55 18.63
C ALA A 76 10.15 -9.37 17.44
N PHE A 77 11.07 -10.02 16.73
CA PHE A 77 10.84 -10.79 15.51
C PHE A 77 11.27 -12.24 15.72
N PRO A 78 10.45 -13.08 16.37
CA PRO A 78 10.79 -14.48 16.63
C PRO A 78 10.98 -15.24 15.32
N ARG A 79 11.97 -16.15 15.30
CA ARG A 79 12.29 -17.00 14.15
C ARG A 79 11.70 -18.41 14.25
N SER A 80 11.20 -18.79 15.42
CA SER A 80 10.63 -20.10 15.67
C SER A 80 9.55 -20.04 16.75
N SER A 81 8.67 -21.04 16.80
CA SER A 81 7.72 -21.21 17.91
C SER A 81 8.43 -21.29 19.27
N ARG A 82 9.67 -21.81 19.31
CA ARG A 82 10.49 -21.84 20.53
C ARG A 82 10.85 -20.43 20.99
N ASP A 83 11.25 -19.54 20.06
CA ASP A 83 11.54 -18.13 20.37
C ASP A 83 10.32 -17.45 20.99
N VAL A 84 9.12 -17.72 20.43
CA VAL A 84 7.86 -17.17 20.95
C VAL A 84 7.61 -17.62 22.38
N VAL A 85 7.66 -18.95 22.65
CA VAL A 85 7.42 -19.51 23.98
C VAL A 85 8.41 -18.93 25.01
N ARG A 86 9.70 -18.92 24.67
CA ARG A 86 10.76 -18.41 25.57
C ARG A 86 10.65 -16.89 25.77
N GLY A 87 10.32 -16.16 24.73
CA GLY A 87 10.09 -14.72 24.82
C GLY A 87 8.91 -14.39 25.74
N LEU A 88 7.80 -15.13 25.62
CA LEU A 88 6.62 -14.98 26.49
C LEU A 88 6.92 -15.33 27.95
N GLU A 89 7.76 -16.35 28.24
CA GLU A 89 8.21 -16.67 29.58
C GLU A 89 8.91 -15.46 30.23
N VAL A 90 9.88 -14.86 29.53
CA VAL A 90 10.63 -13.68 30.01
C VAL A 90 9.71 -12.48 30.21
N LEU A 91 8.82 -12.20 29.24
CA LEU A 91 7.89 -11.06 29.33
C LEU A 91 6.90 -11.21 30.48
N ARG A 92 6.42 -12.43 30.75
CA ARG A 92 5.57 -12.75 31.88
C ARG A 92 6.31 -12.54 33.23
N GLU A 93 7.53 -13.04 33.34
CA GLU A 93 8.35 -12.85 34.56
C GLU A 93 8.58 -11.36 34.87
N LEU A 94 8.71 -10.54 33.81
CA LEU A 94 8.90 -9.12 33.94
C LEU A 94 7.58 -8.32 33.98
N SER A 95 6.43 -8.99 33.94
CA SER A 95 5.09 -8.37 33.87
C SER A 95 4.94 -7.39 32.73
N ILE A 96 5.50 -7.67 31.56
CA ILE A 96 5.42 -6.83 30.36
C ILE A 96 4.26 -7.29 29.48
N PRO A 97 3.31 -6.42 29.16
CA PRO A 97 2.22 -6.73 28.23
C PRO A 97 2.72 -7.12 26.83
N VAL A 98 1.97 -8.01 26.18
CA VAL A 98 2.35 -8.55 24.88
C VAL A 98 1.22 -8.35 23.87
N THR A 99 1.54 -7.82 22.69
CA THR A 99 0.65 -7.79 21.55
C THR A 99 1.22 -8.64 20.42
N ALA A 100 0.54 -9.74 20.07
CA ALA A 100 0.86 -10.53 18.87
C ALA A 100 0.45 -9.77 17.61
N ARG A 101 1.33 -9.69 16.59
CA ARG A 101 1.08 -8.93 15.37
C ARG A 101 1.45 -9.70 14.12
N GLY A 102 0.51 -9.78 13.19
CA GLY A 102 0.75 -10.23 11.82
C GLY A 102 1.11 -9.05 10.91
N ALA A 103 0.36 -8.86 9.85
CA ALA A 103 0.60 -7.78 8.90
C ALA A 103 0.23 -6.36 9.40
N GLY A 104 -0.46 -6.23 10.54
CA GLY A 104 -0.94 -4.94 11.05
C GLY A 104 -1.94 -4.28 10.11
N THR A 105 -2.86 -5.06 9.55
CA THR A 105 -3.93 -4.62 8.65
C THR A 105 -5.26 -4.41 9.37
N SER A 106 -5.33 -4.69 10.67
CA SER A 106 -6.52 -4.47 11.48
C SER A 106 -6.96 -3.01 11.47
N VAL A 107 -8.26 -2.77 11.31
CA VAL A 107 -8.89 -1.45 11.37
C VAL A 107 -9.54 -1.18 12.72
N ALA A 108 -9.50 -2.16 13.64
CA ALA A 108 -10.10 -2.06 14.98
C ALA A 108 -9.10 -1.68 16.09
N GLY A 109 -7.78 -1.68 15.83
CA GLY A 109 -6.77 -1.33 16.84
C GLY A 109 -6.42 -2.46 17.79
N ASN A 110 -6.57 -3.71 17.38
CA ASN A 110 -6.19 -4.89 18.15
C ASN A 110 -4.74 -5.35 17.90
N ALA A 111 -4.07 -4.79 16.90
CA ALA A 111 -2.67 -5.09 16.58
C ALA A 111 -1.68 -4.02 17.09
N VAL A 112 -2.08 -3.20 18.07
CA VAL A 112 -1.25 -2.19 18.73
C VAL A 112 -1.36 -2.30 20.25
N GLY A 113 -0.26 -2.12 20.96
CA GLY A 113 -0.20 -2.24 22.41
C GLY A 113 1.03 -1.55 22.99
N THR A 114 1.09 -1.37 24.30
CA THR A 114 2.18 -0.71 25.02
C THR A 114 3.38 -1.64 25.13
N GLY A 115 3.61 -2.50 25.92
CA GLY A 115 4.74 -3.39 26.20
C GLY A 115 5.51 -3.90 24.95
N ALA A 116 5.54 -5.20 24.76
CA ALA A 116 6.24 -5.86 23.64
C ALA A 116 5.29 -6.21 22.50
N VAL A 117 5.65 -5.83 21.28
CA VAL A 117 5.00 -6.32 20.05
C VAL A 117 5.83 -7.47 19.48
N LEU A 118 5.20 -8.63 19.30
CA LEU A 118 5.80 -9.79 18.64
C LEU A 118 5.31 -9.84 17.17
N ASP A 119 6.18 -9.57 16.20
CA ASP A 119 5.86 -9.65 14.77
C ASP A 119 6.14 -11.04 14.21
N PHE A 120 5.09 -11.75 13.83
CA PHE A 120 5.17 -13.09 13.26
C PHE A 120 5.37 -13.08 11.74
N SER A 121 5.07 -11.98 11.08
CA SER A 121 5.01 -11.91 9.61
C SER A 121 6.37 -12.03 8.91
N ARG A 122 7.46 -11.74 9.64
CA ARG A 122 8.81 -11.67 9.06
C ARG A 122 9.46 -13.04 8.88
N HIS A 123 9.29 -13.95 9.81
CA HIS A 123 10.02 -15.22 9.85
C HIS A 123 9.11 -16.44 9.98
N LEU A 124 7.98 -16.37 10.67
CA LEU A 124 7.06 -17.48 10.91
C LEU A 124 5.94 -17.45 9.86
N ASN A 125 6.28 -17.65 8.59
CA ASN A 125 5.41 -17.35 7.43
C ASN A 125 5.35 -18.46 6.37
N GLN A 126 5.59 -19.71 6.76
CA GLN A 126 5.61 -20.84 5.84
C GLN A 126 4.24 -21.56 5.76
N VAL A 127 3.88 -22.03 4.57
CA VAL A 127 2.95 -23.14 4.40
C VAL A 127 3.75 -24.41 4.63
N VAL A 128 3.49 -25.10 5.75
CA VAL A 128 4.26 -26.27 6.17
C VAL A 128 3.91 -27.47 5.32
N SER A 129 2.61 -27.72 5.09
CA SER A 129 2.11 -28.79 4.23
C SER A 129 0.71 -28.47 3.69
N VAL A 130 0.36 -29.06 2.55
CA VAL A 130 -0.99 -29.16 2.01
C VAL A 130 -1.29 -30.65 1.82
N ASP A 131 -2.39 -31.12 2.37
CA ASP A 131 -2.90 -32.48 2.20
C ASP A 131 -4.17 -32.42 1.31
N PRO A 132 -4.06 -32.79 0.04
CA PRO A 132 -5.19 -32.76 -0.88
C PRO A 132 -6.24 -33.85 -0.62
N GLU A 133 -5.87 -34.97 0.01
CA GLU A 133 -6.79 -36.08 0.31
C GLU A 133 -7.70 -35.72 1.48
N GLU A 134 -7.12 -35.17 2.55
CA GLU A 134 -7.87 -34.68 3.71
C GLU A 134 -8.46 -33.28 3.51
N GLY A 135 -8.07 -32.56 2.44
CA GLY A 135 -8.47 -31.19 2.20
C GLY A 135 -8.01 -30.23 3.30
N THR A 136 -6.77 -30.38 3.78
CA THR A 136 -6.23 -29.56 4.86
C THR A 136 -4.89 -28.95 4.52
N ALA A 137 -4.50 -27.89 5.27
CA ALA A 137 -3.17 -27.30 5.20
C ALA A 137 -2.68 -26.94 6.59
N VAL A 138 -1.39 -27.16 6.85
CA VAL A 138 -0.70 -26.73 8.07
C VAL A 138 0.12 -25.48 7.76
N VAL A 139 -0.05 -24.43 8.58
CA VAL A 139 0.55 -23.12 8.34
C VAL A 139 1.13 -22.50 9.61
N GLU A 140 2.15 -21.67 9.42
CA GLU A 140 2.65 -20.76 10.45
C GLU A 140 1.79 -19.47 10.53
N PRO A 141 1.72 -18.80 11.69
CA PRO A 141 0.79 -17.69 11.91
C PRO A 141 1.09 -16.44 11.05
N GLY A 142 2.33 -16.23 10.64
CA GLY A 142 2.75 -15.13 9.77
C GLY A 142 2.56 -15.38 8.28
N THR A 143 2.10 -16.57 7.88
CA THR A 143 1.82 -16.90 6.48
C THR A 143 0.78 -15.96 5.89
N VAL A 144 1.12 -15.30 4.77
CA VAL A 144 0.17 -14.46 4.04
C VAL A 144 -0.86 -15.36 3.34
N MET A 145 -2.14 -15.02 3.43
CA MET A 145 -3.21 -15.84 2.89
C MET A 145 -3.04 -16.17 1.41
N SER A 146 -2.65 -15.20 0.56
CA SER A 146 -2.41 -15.46 -0.86
C SER A 146 -1.29 -16.47 -1.14
N THR A 147 -0.36 -16.66 -0.19
CA THR A 147 0.65 -17.72 -0.29
C THR A 147 0.01 -19.11 -0.10
N LEU A 148 -0.91 -19.24 0.85
CA LEU A 148 -1.70 -20.46 1.01
C LEU A 148 -2.59 -20.72 -0.21
N GLN A 149 -3.22 -19.67 -0.77
CA GLN A 149 -4.05 -19.79 -1.98
C GLN A 149 -3.25 -20.36 -3.16
N ARG A 150 -2.03 -19.87 -3.39
CA ARG A 150 -1.15 -20.41 -4.45
C ARG A 150 -0.74 -21.86 -4.20
N ALA A 151 -0.42 -22.20 -2.95
CA ALA A 151 -0.08 -23.58 -2.60
C ALA A 151 -1.26 -24.54 -2.81
N GLY A 152 -2.48 -24.13 -2.41
CA GLY A 152 -3.69 -24.92 -2.61
C GLY A 152 -4.12 -25.05 -4.06
N ALA A 153 -3.94 -23.99 -4.86
CA ALA A 153 -4.33 -23.96 -6.28
C ALA A 153 -3.67 -25.06 -7.11
N ALA A 154 -2.43 -25.47 -6.77
CA ALA A 154 -1.75 -26.60 -7.41
C ALA A 154 -2.51 -27.93 -7.26
N HIS A 155 -3.42 -28.01 -6.30
CA HIS A 155 -4.24 -29.18 -5.97
C HIS A 155 -5.74 -28.97 -6.25
N GLY A 156 -6.10 -27.85 -6.91
CA GLY A 156 -7.51 -27.48 -7.12
C GLY A 156 -8.24 -27.05 -5.84
N LEU A 157 -7.49 -26.67 -4.81
CA LEU A 157 -7.99 -26.26 -3.48
C LEU A 157 -7.75 -24.77 -3.23
N ARG A 158 -8.60 -24.20 -2.38
CA ARG A 158 -8.46 -22.85 -1.84
C ARG A 158 -8.83 -22.80 -0.37
N PHE A 159 -8.33 -21.81 0.35
CA PHE A 159 -8.88 -21.45 1.65
C PHE A 159 -10.17 -20.67 1.43
N GLY A 160 -11.27 -21.06 2.11
CA GLY A 160 -12.60 -20.51 1.85
C GLY A 160 -12.73 -19.01 2.12
N PRO A 161 -12.42 -18.51 3.35
CA PRO A 161 -12.44 -17.08 3.66
C PRO A 161 -11.46 -16.28 2.80
N ASP A 162 -11.88 -15.12 2.27
CA ASP A 162 -11.08 -14.34 1.33
C ASP A 162 -11.24 -12.80 1.52
N PRO A 163 -10.82 -12.25 2.65
CA PRO A 163 -10.92 -10.82 2.89
C PRO A 163 -10.18 -10.00 1.83
N SER A 164 -10.60 -8.77 1.60
CA SER A 164 -9.99 -7.84 0.62
C SER A 164 -8.49 -7.61 0.86
N THR A 165 -8.00 -7.97 2.02
CA THR A 165 -6.59 -7.89 2.42
C THR A 165 -5.80 -9.18 2.17
N GLN A 166 -6.36 -10.20 1.53
CA GLN A 166 -5.78 -11.54 1.35
C GLN A 166 -4.34 -11.55 0.82
N ASN A 167 -3.96 -10.58 -0.01
CA ASN A 167 -2.61 -10.47 -0.57
C ASN A 167 -1.55 -9.94 0.42
N ARG A 168 -1.94 -9.66 1.69
CA ARG A 168 -1.07 -9.14 2.74
C ARG A 168 -1.46 -9.54 4.16
N ALA A 169 -2.74 -9.89 4.41
CA ALA A 169 -3.19 -10.40 5.71
C ALA A 169 -2.54 -11.74 6.03
N THR A 170 -2.14 -11.91 7.27
CA THR A 170 -1.57 -13.18 7.76
C THR A 170 -2.63 -14.08 8.34
N LEU A 171 -2.46 -15.39 8.21
CA LEU A 171 -3.42 -16.36 8.72
C LEU A 171 -3.59 -16.29 10.24
N GLY A 172 -2.52 -16.07 11.01
CA GLY A 172 -2.62 -15.82 12.45
C GLY A 172 -3.43 -14.55 12.79
N GLY A 173 -3.31 -13.49 11.94
CA GLY A 173 -4.15 -12.30 12.07
C GLY A 173 -5.62 -12.56 11.74
N MET A 174 -5.90 -13.38 10.70
CA MET A 174 -7.25 -13.80 10.34
C MET A 174 -7.89 -14.66 11.44
N ILE A 175 -7.10 -15.57 12.06
CA ILE A 175 -7.53 -16.36 13.20
C ILE A 175 -7.83 -15.45 14.40
N GLY A 176 -6.94 -14.48 14.68
CA GLY A 176 -7.14 -13.53 15.79
C GLY A 176 -8.43 -12.73 15.68
N ASN A 177 -8.81 -12.33 14.47
CA ASN A 177 -10.01 -11.48 14.24
C ASN A 177 -11.27 -12.27 13.81
N ASN A 178 -11.16 -13.55 13.49
CA ASN A 178 -12.21 -14.31 12.81
C ASN A 178 -12.61 -13.71 11.46
N ALA A 179 -11.61 -13.28 10.67
CA ALA A 179 -11.82 -12.62 9.38
C ALA A 179 -12.52 -13.53 8.38
N CYS A 180 -13.28 -12.95 7.46
CA CYS A 180 -14.14 -13.69 6.54
C CYS A 180 -13.97 -13.33 5.06
N GLY A 181 -14.59 -12.22 4.61
CA GLY A 181 -14.66 -11.81 3.21
C GLY A 181 -15.94 -12.20 2.48
N PRO A 182 -16.02 -11.93 1.17
CA PRO A 182 -17.22 -12.09 0.34
C PRO A 182 -17.80 -13.51 0.32
N HIS A 183 -16.92 -14.51 0.32
CA HIS A 183 -17.33 -15.91 0.16
C HIS A 183 -17.68 -16.59 1.50
N ALA A 184 -17.79 -15.85 2.60
CA ALA A 184 -18.17 -16.41 3.89
C ALA A 184 -19.60 -16.98 3.88
N VAL A 185 -20.51 -16.43 3.08
CA VAL A 185 -21.87 -16.95 2.91
C VAL A 185 -21.86 -18.41 2.42
N ALA A 186 -20.87 -18.83 1.64
CA ALA A 186 -20.73 -20.19 1.13
C ALA A 186 -19.77 -21.05 1.97
N TYR A 187 -18.66 -20.49 2.43
CA TYR A 187 -17.58 -21.27 3.04
C TYR A 187 -17.42 -21.02 4.54
N GLY A 188 -18.16 -20.08 5.11
CA GLY A 188 -18.08 -19.72 6.54
C GLY A 188 -16.91 -18.77 6.84
N ARG A 189 -16.77 -18.45 8.12
CA ARG A 189 -15.74 -17.58 8.69
C ARG A 189 -14.41 -18.34 8.83
N THR A 190 -13.37 -17.68 9.27
CA THR A 190 -12.09 -18.34 9.62
C THR A 190 -12.31 -19.43 10.67
N ALA A 191 -13.13 -19.19 11.71
CA ALA A 191 -13.47 -20.18 12.73
C ALA A 191 -14.04 -21.48 12.13
N ASP A 192 -14.88 -21.37 11.10
CA ASP A 192 -15.52 -22.52 10.47
C ASP A 192 -14.54 -23.36 9.64
N ASN A 193 -13.35 -22.79 9.34
CA ASN A 193 -12.29 -23.40 8.54
C ASN A 193 -11.02 -23.72 9.34
N VAL A 194 -11.02 -23.54 10.66
CA VAL A 194 -9.93 -23.99 11.56
C VAL A 194 -10.27 -25.40 12.07
N VAL A 195 -9.30 -26.31 11.95
CA VAL A 195 -9.38 -27.70 12.45
C VAL A 195 -8.70 -27.81 13.80
N GLU A 196 -7.46 -27.32 13.90
CA GLU A 196 -6.65 -27.34 15.11
C GLU A 196 -5.75 -26.11 15.22
N LEU A 197 -5.43 -25.69 16.44
CA LEU A 197 -4.47 -24.63 16.74
C LEU A 197 -3.39 -25.11 17.71
N ASP A 198 -2.12 -24.92 17.39
CA ASP A 198 -1.01 -24.98 18.33
C ASP A 198 -0.87 -23.61 18.98
N VAL A 199 -1.03 -23.54 20.29
CA VAL A 199 -1.11 -22.27 21.03
C VAL A 199 -0.29 -22.29 22.31
N VAL A 200 0.06 -21.10 22.78
CA VAL A 200 0.57 -20.86 24.15
C VAL A 200 -0.28 -19.78 24.82
N ASP A 201 -0.66 -20.01 26.08
CA ASP A 201 -1.48 -19.06 26.83
C ASP A 201 -0.65 -18.12 27.73
N GLY A 202 -1.32 -17.18 28.41
CA GLY A 202 -0.70 -16.23 29.32
C GLY A 202 -0.05 -16.88 30.57
N ARG A 203 -0.38 -18.14 30.89
CA ARG A 203 0.26 -18.92 31.94
C ARG A 203 1.54 -19.62 31.46
N GLY A 204 1.83 -19.58 30.13
CA GLY A 204 2.94 -20.29 29.51
C GLY A 204 2.64 -21.76 29.18
N ARG A 205 1.37 -22.21 29.23
CA ARG A 205 0.99 -23.56 28.84
C ARG A 205 0.89 -23.64 27.32
N ARG A 206 1.66 -24.53 26.70
CA ARG A 206 1.53 -24.87 25.28
C ARG A 206 0.65 -26.10 25.11
N PHE A 207 -0.33 -26.04 24.23
CA PHE A 207 -1.25 -27.14 23.92
C PHE A 207 -1.83 -27.03 22.52
N THR A 208 -2.33 -28.14 22.00
CA THR A 208 -3.12 -28.18 20.77
C THR A 208 -4.60 -28.05 21.13
N ALA A 209 -5.25 -27.01 20.64
CA ALA A 209 -6.69 -26.84 20.73
C ALA A 209 -7.34 -27.50 19.51
N GLY A 210 -8.39 -28.28 19.75
CA GLY A 210 -9.16 -28.99 18.72
C GLY A 210 -10.58 -29.22 19.19
N ARG A 211 -11.23 -30.29 18.69
CA ARG A 211 -12.60 -30.64 18.97
C ARG A 211 -12.68 -31.80 19.98
N GLY A 212 -13.70 -31.78 20.84
CA GLY A 212 -14.04 -32.82 21.80
C GLY A 212 -13.50 -32.57 23.21
N ASP A 213 -13.98 -33.39 24.17
CA ASP A 213 -13.75 -33.16 25.59
C ASP A 213 -12.28 -33.28 26.02
N ALA A 214 -11.47 -33.98 25.27
CA ALA A 214 -10.04 -34.11 25.53
C ALA A 214 -9.31 -32.74 25.49
N THR A 215 -9.75 -31.80 24.68
CA THR A 215 -9.17 -30.46 24.58
C THR A 215 -9.43 -29.61 25.81
N PHE A 216 -10.53 -29.84 26.52
CA PHE A 216 -10.85 -29.14 27.76
C PHE A 216 -9.89 -29.51 28.91
N ALA A 217 -9.31 -30.70 28.89
CA ALA A 217 -8.34 -31.10 29.87
C ALA A 217 -7.04 -30.24 29.86
N ALA A 218 -6.74 -29.64 28.73
CA ALA A 218 -5.59 -28.72 28.59
C ALA A 218 -5.76 -27.42 29.40
N VAL A 219 -7.03 -27.03 29.67
CA VAL A 219 -7.39 -25.79 30.36
C VAL A 219 -8.23 -26.10 31.60
N PRO A 220 -7.61 -26.27 32.78
CA PRO A 220 -8.32 -26.55 34.02
C PRO A 220 -9.39 -25.50 34.31
N GLY A 221 -10.60 -25.96 34.64
CA GLY A 221 -11.78 -25.13 34.95
C GLY A 221 -12.64 -24.79 33.74
N LEU A 222 -12.19 -25.05 32.49
CA LEU A 222 -12.96 -24.71 31.29
C LEU A 222 -14.27 -25.53 31.18
N ALA A 223 -14.20 -26.83 31.35
CA ALA A 223 -15.38 -27.70 31.32
C ALA A 223 -16.43 -27.28 32.37
N GLU A 224 -16.00 -26.89 33.56
CA GLU A 224 -16.85 -26.37 34.63
C GLU A 224 -17.49 -25.04 34.27
N LEU A 225 -16.69 -24.09 33.74
CA LEU A 225 -17.16 -22.80 33.27
C LEU A 225 -18.30 -22.96 32.23
N VAL A 226 -18.11 -23.85 31.23
CA VAL A 226 -19.11 -24.12 30.21
C VAL A 226 -20.36 -24.74 30.80
N ARG A 227 -20.23 -25.79 31.64
CA ARG A 227 -21.35 -26.50 32.24
C ARG A 227 -22.23 -25.60 33.11
N GLU A 228 -21.62 -24.69 33.87
CA GLU A 228 -22.33 -23.73 34.72
C GLU A 228 -23.10 -22.66 33.94
N ASN A 229 -22.72 -22.40 32.68
CA ASN A 229 -23.21 -21.27 31.91
C ASN A 229 -23.89 -21.66 30.58
N LEU A 230 -24.31 -22.95 30.40
CA LEU A 230 -24.90 -23.46 29.16
C LEU A 230 -26.08 -22.61 28.65
N ALA A 231 -27.00 -22.21 29.55
CA ALA A 231 -28.17 -21.43 29.15
C ALA A 231 -27.75 -20.02 28.68
N LEU A 232 -26.81 -19.39 29.38
CA LEU A 232 -26.28 -18.07 29.02
C LEU A 232 -25.56 -18.12 27.67
N ILE A 233 -24.71 -19.11 27.44
CA ILE A 233 -23.99 -19.28 26.18
C ILE A 233 -24.98 -19.44 25.03
N ARG A 234 -25.96 -20.30 25.12
CA ARG A 234 -26.98 -20.56 24.07
C ARG A 234 -27.82 -19.34 23.71
N THR A 235 -28.03 -18.39 24.65
CA THR A 235 -28.90 -17.24 24.45
C THR A 235 -28.18 -15.98 24.05
N GLN A 236 -26.89 -15.84 24.36
CA GLN A 236 -26.12 -14.62 24.13
C GLN A 236 -25.09 -14.72 22.99
N PHE A 237 -24.59 -15.92 22.71
CA PHE A 237 -23.51 -16.14 21.76
C PHE A 237 -24.00 -16.92 20.53
N GLY A 238 -23.44 -16.65 19.36
CA GLY A 238 -23.77 -17.40 18.13
C GLY A 238 -25.24 -17.25 17.67
N ARG A 239 -25.88 -16.09 17.89
CA ARG A 239 -27.29 -15.87 17.54
C ARG A 239 -27.54 -15.84 16.03
N PHE A 240 -26.54 -15.45 15.25
CA PHE A 240 -26.50 -15.48 13.79
C PHE A 240 -25.07 -15.59 13.29
N GLY A 241 -24.91 -15.91 12.01
CA GLY A 241 -23.61 -16.28 11.41
C GLY A 241 -22.49 -15.26 11.56
N ARG A 242 -22.80 -13.97 11.51
CA ARG A 242 -21.81 -12.86 11.63
C ARG A 242 -21.72 -12.24 13.03
N GLN A 243 -22.16 -12.90 14.07
CA GLN A 243 -21.89 -12.47 15.43
C GLN A 243 -20.43 -12.78 15.78
N VAL A 244 -19.53 -11.82 15.60
CA VAL A 244 -18.08 -11.96 15.83
C VAL A 244 -17.64 -11.19 17.08
N SER A 245 -18.37 -10.17 17.53
CA SER A 245 -18.04 -9.38 18.72
C SER A 245 -17.95 -10.22 19.99
N GLY A 246 -16.95 -9.98 20.81
CA GLY A 246 -16.66 -10.73 22.02
C GLY A 246 -15.96 -12.06 21.74
N TYR A 247 -16.15 -13.06 22.61
CA TYR A 247 -15.62 -14.41 22.43
C TYR A 247 -16.69 -15.35 21.88
N SER A 248 -16.34 -16.21 20.94
CA SER A 248 -17.25 -17.16 20.29
C SER A 248 -17.48 -18.42 21.16
N LEU A 249 -18.05 -18.23 22.37
CA LEU A 249 -18.21 -19.30 23.38
C LEU A 249 -19.23 -20.37 22.95
N GLU A 250 -20.09 -20.10 21.97
CA GLU A 250 -21.05 -21.06 21.41
C GLU A 250 -20.37 -22.32 20.85
N HIS A 251 -19.13 -22.22 20.40
CA HIS A 251 -18.36 -23.37 19.92
C HIS A 251 -18.00 -24.36 21.03
N LEU A 252 -17.99 -23.93 22.31
CA LEU A 252 -17.74 -24.81 23.44
C LEU A 252 -18.94 -25.65 23.86
N LEU A 253 -20.12 -25.38 23.31
CA LEU A 253 -21.33 -26.16 23.63
C LEU A 253 -21.21 -27.61 23.15
N PRO A 254 -21.75 -28.58 23.89
CA PRO A 254 -21.72 -29.99 23.50
C PRO A 254 -22.35 -30.26 22.13
N GLU A 255 -23.46 -29.59 21.83
CA GLU A 255 -24.15 -29.69 20.54
C GLU A 255 -23.31 -29.16 19.36
N ASN A 256 -22.35 -28.27 19.61
CA ASN A 256 -21.41 -27.76 18.64
C ASN A 256 -20.07 -28.51 18.64
N GLY A 257 -20.00 -29.61 19.45
CA GLY A 257 -18.89 -30.56 19.49
C GLY A 257 -17.76 -30.20 20.43
N SER A 258 -17.97 -29.26 21.39
CA SER A 258 -16.99 -28.86 22.38
C SER A 258 -15.67 -28.43 21.70
N ASP A 259 -15.76 -27.51 20.73
CA ASP A 259 -14.66 -27.15 19.82
C ASP A 259 -13.86 -25.96 20.37
N LEU A 260 -12.73 -26.26 21.03
CA LEU A 260 -11.88 -25.22 21.60
C LEU A 260 -11.09 -24.46 20.52
N ALA A 261 -10.71 -25.10 19.42
CA ALA A 261 -10.01 -24.42 18.35
C ALA A 261 -10.85 -23.27 17.78
N LYS A 262 -12.12 -23.54 17.49
CA LYS A 262 -13.07 -22.52 16.99
C LYS A 262 -13.36 -21.43 18.03
N ALA A 263 -13.46 -21.79 19.31
CA ALA A 263 -13.70 -20.82 20.37
C ALA A 263 -12.52 -19.87 20.61
N LEU A 264 -11.31 -20.27 20.24
CA LEU A 264 -10.11 -19.43 20.33
C LEU A 264 -9.92 -18.51 19.10
N VAL A 265 -10.63 -18.75 17.99
CA VAL A 265 -10.67 -17.85 16.85
C VAL A 265 -11.52 -16.62 17.20
N GLY A 266 -11.03 -15.43 16.85
CA GLY A 266 -11.71 -14.16 17.19
C GLY A 266 -11.36 -13.63 18.59
N THR A 267 -10.41 -14.26 19.31
CA THR A 267 -10.00 -13.79 20.65
C THR A 267 -8.98 -12.63 20.61
N GLU A 268 -8.61 -12.15 19.45
CA GLU A 268 -7.79 -10.95 19.21
C GLU A 268 -6.44 -10.95 19.96
N GLY A 269 -5.89 -12.15 20.15
CA GLY A 269 -4.64 -12.33 20.90
C GLY A 269 -4.76 -12.02 22.40
N THR A 270 -5.97 -11.95 22.96
CA THR A 270 -6.19 -11.65 24.38
C THR A 270 -6.18 -12.89 25.29
N VAL A 271 -6.26 -14.09 24.71
CA VAL A 271 -6.39 -15.37 25.41
C VAL A 271 -5.20 -16.28 25.17
N VAL A 272 -4.77 -16.40 23.90
CA VAL A 272 -3.63 -17.22 23.50
C VAL A 272 -2.80 -16.53 22.42
N THR A 273 -1.55 -16.96 22.28
CA THR A 273 -0.68 -16.67 21.13
C THR A 273 -0.64 -17.90 20.24
N VAL A 274 -1.01 -17.76 18.96
CA VAL A 274 -1.03 -18.83 17.97
C VAL A 274 0.39 -19.11 17.47
N LEU A 275 0.80 -20.36 17.51
CA LEU A 275 2.10 -20.84 17.04
C LEU A 275 2.01 -21.56 15.69
N GLY A 276 0.85 -22.15 15.37
CA GLY A 276 0.55 -22.86 14.14
C GLY A 276 -0.94 -23.17 14.03
N ALA A 277 -1.40 -23.47 12.82
CA ALA A 277 -2.80 -23.81 12.58
C ALA A 277 -2.93 -24.91 11.51
N THR A 278 -3.88 -25.84 11.70
CA THR A 278 -4.39 -26.73 10.67
C THR A 278 -5.71 -26.17 10.14
N LEU A 279 -5.76 -25.87 8.86
CA LEU A 279 -6.87 -25.21 8.18
C LEU A 279 -7.55 -26.15 7.19
N ARG A 280 -8.86 -26.07 7.10
CA ARG A 280 -9.66 -26.74 6.07
C ARG A 280 -9.56 -25.96 4.76
N MET A 281 -9.28 -26.69 3.69
CA MET A 281 -9.31 -26.20 2.31
C MET A 281 -10.60 -26.64 1.63
N VAL A 282 -11.06 -25.86 0.66
CA VAL A 282 -12.27 -26.15 -0.13
C VAL A 282 -11.92 -26.21 -1.62
N PRO A 283 -12.67 -26.97 -2.45
CA PRO A 283 -12.45 -26.98 -3.89
C PRO A 283 -12.61 -25.59 -4.52
N VAL A 284 -11.80 -25.30 -5.53
CA VAL A 284 -11.96 -24.10 -6.36
C VAL A 284 -13.24 -24.27 -7.20
N PRO A 285 -14.14 -23.25 -7.26
CA PRO A 285 -15.35 -23.32 -8.10
C PRO A 285 -14.99 -23.55 -9.58
N THR A 286 -15.67 -24.51 -10.23
CA THR A 286 -15.36 -24.89 -11.62
C THR A 286 -15.84 -23.86 -12.63
N ALA A 287 -17.05 -23.32 -12.45
CA ALA A 287 -17.69 -22.38 -13.36
C ALA A 287 -18.37 -21.24 -12.60
N PRO A 288 -17.59 -20.29 -11.98
CA PRO A 288 -18.20 -19.15 -11.33
C PRO A 288 -18.84 -18.21 -12.35
N THR A 289 -20.07 -17.75 -12.08
CA THR A 289 -20.80 -16.80 -12.90
C THR A 289 -21.26 -15.65 -12.03
N LEU A 290 -20.95 -14.41 -12.46
CA LEU A 290 -21.32 -13.18 -11.76
C LEU A 290 -22.64 -12.65 -12.28
N VAL A 291 -23.58 -12.39 -11.38
CA VAL A 291 -24.84 -11.68 -11.62
C VAL A 291 -24.74 -10.31 -10.96
N VAL A 292 -24.99 -9.25 -11.71
CA VAL A 292 -25.08 -7.89 -11.18
C VAL A 292 -26.52 -7.44 -11.28
N LEU A 293 -27.13 -7.10 -10.15
CA LEU A 293 -28.53 -6.66 -10.05
C LEU A 293 -28.55 -5.18 -9.65
N GLY A 294 -29.35 -4.38 -10.37
CA GLY A 294 -29.49 -2.94 -10.10
C GLY A 294 -30.76 -2.60 -9.32
N TYR A 295 -30.67 -1.75 -8.32
CA TYR A 295 -31.76 -1.33 -7.44
C TYR A 295 -31.82 0.20 -7.34
N PRO A 296 -32.98 0.78 -6.89
CA PRO A 296 -33.11 2.23 -6.69
C PRO A 296 -32.11 2.80 -5.69
N ASP A 297 -31.76 2.03 -4.65
CA ASP A 297 -30.83 2.41 -3.57
C ASP A 297 -30.29 1.16 -2.86
N MET A 298 -29.37 1.36 -1.92
CA MET A 298 -28.75 0.29 -1.14
C MET A 298 -29.71 -0.39 -0.17
N PRO A 299 -30.62 0.31 0.54
CA PRO A 299 -31.64 -0.35 1.37
C PRO A 299 -32.56 -1.29 0.57
N ALA A 300 -33.01 -0.89 -0.64
CA ALA A 300 -33.82 -1.75 -1.50
C ALA A 300 -33.06 -3.00 -1.96
N ALA A 301 -31.77 -2.85 -2.29
CA ALA A 301 -30.90 -3.98 -2.59
C ALA A 301 -30.79 -4.94 -1.39
N ALA A 302 -30.68 -4.40 -0.18
CA ALA A 302 -30.56 -5.19 1.04
C ALA A 302 -31.86 -5.93 1.39
N ASP A 303 -33.04 -5.35 1.12
CA ASP A 303 -34.34 -6.00 1.36
C ASP A 303 -34.53 -7.26 0.50
N ASP A 304 -33.87 -7.36 -0.66
CA ASP A 304 -33.98 -8.51 -1.57
C ASP A 304 -33.05 -9.68 -1.19
N VAL A 305 -32.01 -9.42 -0.41
CA VAL A 305 -30.99 -10.42 -0.03
C VAL A 305 -31.59 -11.71 0.56
N PRO A 306 -32.56 -11.67 1.51
CA PRO A 306 -33.11 -12.91 2.09
C PRO A 306 -33.74 -13.85 1.05
N HIS A 307 -34.35 -13.32 -0.01
CA HIS A 307 -34.92 -14.11 -1.09
C HIS A 307 -33.83 -14.76 -1.94
N LEU A 308 -32.73 -14.03 -2.20
CA LEU A 308 -31.64 -14.49 -3.04
C LEU A 308 -30.77 -15.55 -2.36
N LEU A 309 -30.68 -15.57 -1.04
CA LEU A 309 -29.95 -16.59 -0.25
C LEU A 309 -30.49 -18.02 -0.50
N GLY A 310 -31.77 -18.16 -0.85
CA GLY A 310 -32.38 -19.45 -1.20
C GLY A 310 -31.69 -20.16 -2.40
N HIS A 311 -31.02 -19.41 -3.28
CA HIS A 311 -30.25 -19.92 -4.42
C HIS A 311 -28.85 -20.41 -4.07
N LYS A 312 -28.43 -20.34 -2.80
CA LYS A 312 -27.11 -20.75 -2.28
C LYS A 312 -25.96 -20.11 -3.08
N PRO A 313 -25.90 -18.80 -3.15
CA PRO A 313 -24.82 -18.09 -3.83
C PRO A 313 -23.48 -18.36 -3.17
N LEU A 314 -22.40 -18.16 -3.93
CA LEU A 314 -21.02 -18.18 -3.43
C LEU A 314 -20.68 -16.86 -2.72
N ALA A 315 -21.22 -15.72 -3.22
CA ALA A 315 -21.08 -14.41 -2.63
C ALA A 315 -22.29 -13.53 -2.95
N ILE A 316 -22.66 -12.59 -2.06
CA ILE A 316 -23.57 -11.46 -2.33
C ILE A 316 -22.95 -10.19 -1.73
N GLU A 317 -22.51 -9.29 -2.62
CA GLU A 317 -21.83 -8.04 -2.26
C GLU A 317 -22.66 -6.81 -2.62
N GLY A 318 -22.77 -5.86 -1.69
CA GLY A 318 -23.42 -4.57 -1.92
C GLY A 318 -22.43 -3.52 -2.43
N LEU A 319 -22.85 -2.72 -3.41
CA LEU A 319 -22.05 -1.65 -4.03
C LEU A 319 -22.90 -0.39 -4.26
N ASP A 320 -22.52 0.73 -3.61
CA ASP A 320 -23.18 2.04 -3.72
C ASP A 320 -22.70 2.82 -4.96
N ALA A 321 -23.62 3.53 -5.63
CA ALA A 321 -23.31 4.34 -6.82
C ALA A 321 -22.27 5.42 -6.55
N ARG A 322 -22.30 6.05 -5.38
CA ARG A 322 -21.32 7.07 -4.96
C ARG A 322 -19.90 6.48 -4.87
N LEU A 323 -19.77 5.21 -4.48
CA LEU A 323 -18.48 4.51 -4.45
C LEU A 323 -17.98 4.25 -5.88
N VAL A 324 -18.86 3.90 -6.80
CA VAL A 324 -18.54 3.75 -8.23
C VAL A 324 -18.03 5.07 -8.81
N ASP A 325 -18.67 6.20 -8.46
CA ASP A 325 -18.24 7.52 -8.88
C ASP A 325 -16.86 7.92 -8.34
N VAL A 326 -16.53 7.51 -7.11
CA VAL A 326 -15.18 7.70 -6.55
C VAL A 326 -14.15 6.90 -7.37
N VAL A 327 -14.48 5.67 -7.78
CA VAL A 327 -13.60 4.86 -8.66
C VAL A 327 -13.41 5.54 -10.03
N ARG A 328 -14.49 6.02 -10.66
CA ARG A 328 -14.43 6.75 -11.93
C ARG A 328 -13.53 7.99 -11.84
N LYS A 329 -13.72 8.81 -10.83
CA LYS A 329 -12.90 10.01 -10.60
C LYS A 329 -11.43 9.68 -10.36
N ALA A 330 -11.14 8.60 -9.64
CA ALA A 330 -9.78 8.23 -9.28
C ALA A 330 -9.01 7.53 -10.41
N LYS A 331 -9.69 6.71 -11.23
CA LYS A 331 -9.07 5.82 -12.23
C LYS A 331 -9.48 6.10 -13.68
N GLY A 332 -10.40 7.04 -13.90
CA GLY A 332 -10.95 7.39 -15.21
C GLY A 332 -12.20 6.57 -15.59
N GLU A 333 -12.98 7.10 -16.53
CA GLU A 333 -14.27 6.53 -16.99
C GLU A 333 -14.14 5.08 -17.48
N ALA A 334 -13.08 4.75 -18.19
CA ALA A 334 -12.83 3.42 -18.74
C ALA A 334 -12.55 2.32 -17.68
N SER A 335 -12.34 2.70 -16.42
CA SER A 335 -12.10 1.76 -15.31
C SER A 335 -13.38 1.09 -14.80
N VAL A 336 -14.54 1.65 -15.12
CA VAL A 336 -15.85 1.15 -14.71
C VAL A 336 -16.60 0.65 -15.94
N PRO A 337 -16.84 -0.66 -16.10
CA PRO A 337 -17.68 -1.20 -17.16
C PRO A 337 -19.14 -0.73 -17.01
N ALA A 338 -19.96 -0.94 -18.05
CA ALA A 338 -21.37 -0.63 -18.00
C ALA A 338 -22.06 -1.45 -16.89
N LEU A 339 -22.75 -0.75 -15.99
CA LEU A 339 -23.54 -1.32 -14.91
C LEU A 339 -25.03 -1.34 -15.32
N PRO A 340 -25.82 -2.28 -14.75
CA PRO A 340 -27.29 -2.26 -14.87
C PRO A 340 -27.86 -0.94 -14.32
N GLU A 341 -29.08 -0.59 -14.75
CA GLU A 341 -29.80 0.58 -14.23
C GLU A 341 -30.00 0.46 -12.71
N GLY A 342 -29.63 1.53 -11.97
CA GLY A 342 -29.76 1.56 -10.51
C GLY A 342 -28.80 2.55 -9.85
N ALA A 343 -28.99 2.78 -8.55
CA ALA A 343 -28.10 3.57 -7.70
C ALA A 343 -27.50 2.75 -6.54
N GLY A 344 -27.90 1.47 -6.43
CA GLY A 344 -27.30 0.45 -5.60
C GLY A 344 -27.26 -0.88 -6.34
N TRP A 345 -26.21 -1.66 -6.18
CA TRP A 345 -26.06 -2.93 -6.87
C TRP A 345 -25.78 -4.07 -5.92
N LEU A 346 -26.31 -5.26 -6.24
CA LEU A 346 -25.82 -6.52 -5.70
C LEU A 346 -24.97 -7.23 -6.74
N MET A 347 -23.78 -7.61 -6.36
CA MET A 347 -22.86 -8.47 -7.10
C MET A 347 -22.96 -9.89 -6.51
N ILE A 348 -23.54 -10.82 -7.25
CA ILE A 348 -23.86 -12.17 -6.77
C ILE A 348 -23.05 -13.17 -7.57
N GLU A 349 -22.24 -13.97 -6.90
CA GLU A 349 -21.54 -15.07 -7.55
C GLU A 349 -22.29 -16.39 -7.31
N VAL A 350 -22.54 -17.12 -8.39
CA VAL A 350 -23.06 -18.48 -8.36
C VAL A 350 -22.09 -19.44 -9.03
N GLY A 351 -22.06 -20.69 -8.58
CA GLY A 351 -21.22 -21.72 -9.17
C GLY A 351 -22.05 -22.90 -9.71
N GLY A 352 -21.42 -23.71 -10.55
CA GLY A 352 -21.98 -24.95 -11.06
C GLY A 352 -20.87 -25.95 -11.37
N ALA A 353 -21.24 -27.21 -11.59
CA ALA A 353 -20.32 -28.23 -12.09
C ALA A 353 -19.98 -28.02 -13.58
N SER A 354 -20.81 -27.23 -14.28
CA SER A 354 -20.59 -26.78 -15.65
C SER A 354 -21.05 -25.34 -15.82
N GLN A 355 -20.64 -24.70 -16.94
CA GLN A 355 -21.08 -23.34 -17.27
C GLN A 355 -22.62 -23.29 -17.51
N ASP A 356 -23.21 -24.33 -18.09
CA ASP A 356 -24.66 -24.39 -18.31
C ASP A 356 -25.41 -24.41 -16.98
N GLU A 357 -24.94 -25.18 -15.99
CA GLU A 357 -25.55 -25.22 -14.66
C GLU A 357 -25.39 -23.84 -13.96
N ALA A 358 -24.22 -23.24 -14.03
CA ALA A 358 -23.98 -21.92 -13.44
C ALA A 358 -24.87 -20.85 -14.11
N SER A 359 -25.04 -20.90 -15.43
CA SER A 359 -25.93 -20.00 -16.17
C SER A 359 -27.40 -20.19 -15.79
N ALA A 360 -27.87 -21.41 -15.64
CA ALA A 360 -29.23 -21.69 -15.18
C ALA A 360 -29.47 -21.17 -13.74
N ARG A 361 -28.51 -21.32 -12.87
CA ARG A 361 -28.56 -20.74 -11.51
C ARG A 361 -28.57 -19.21 -11.53
N ALA A 362 -27.77 -18.60 -12.39
CA ALA A 362 -27.75 -17.15 -12.58
C ALA A 362 -29.11 -16.62 -13.09
N GLU A 363 -29.73 -17.29 -14.07
CA GLU A 363 -31.08 -16.96 -14.54
C GLU A 363 -32.14 -17.10 -13.45
N ALA A 364 -32.04 -18.13 -12.60
CA ALA A 364 -32.94 -18.31 -11.47
C ALA A 364 -32.82 -17.17 -10.45
N VAL A 365 -31.59 -16.69 -10.16
CA VAL A 365 -31.33 -15.51 -9.32
C VAL A 365 -31.97 -14.27 -9.92
N VAL A 366 -31.74 -13.99 -11.22
CA VAL A 366 -32.35 -12.85 -11.91
C VAL A 366 -33.86 -12.90 -11.86
N THR A 367 -34.46 -14.07 -12.15
CA THR A 367 -35.93 -14.25 -12.18
C THR A 367 -36.57 -14.04 -10.81
N SER A 368 -35.90 -14.40 -9.72
CA SER A 368 -36.41 -14.26 -8.36
C SER A 368 -36.18 -12.90 -7.75
N SER A 369 -35.31 -12.06 -8.36
CA SER A 369 -34.96 -10.74 -7.83
C SER A 369 -36.04 -9.71 -8.10
N SER A 370 -36.04 -8.65 -7.27
CA SER A 370 -36.85 -7.44 -7.46
C SER A 370 -36.06 -6.33 -8.17
N ALA A 371 -34.94 -6.65 -8.79
CA ALA A 371 -34.06 -5.70 -9.44
C ALA A 371 -34.71 -4.95 -10.62
N LEU A 372 -34.31 -3.70 -10.86
CA LEU A 372 -34.71 -2.88 -12.00
C LEU A 372 -34.17 -3.46 -13.31
N SER A 373 -32.92 -3.90 -13.29
CA SER A 373 -32.22 -4.52 -14.41
C SER A 373 -31.09 -5.41 -13.94
N SER A 374 -30.57 -6.27 -14.81
CA SER A 374 -29.54 -7.23 -14.48
C SER A 374 -28.49 -7.38 -15.57
N LEU A 375 -27.30 -7.87 -15.17
CA LEU A 375 -26.23 -8.25 -16.08
C LEU A 375 -25.65 -9.59 -15.60
N VAL A 376 -25.51 -10.57 -16.50
CA VAL A 376 -24.93 -11.88 -16.19
C VAL A 376 -23.62 -12.03 -16.95
N LEU A 377 -22.53 -12.31 -16.22
CA LEU A 377 -21.18 -12.41 -16.74
C LEU A 377 -20.58 -13.78 -16.37
N PRO A 378 -20.33 -14.67 -17.33
CA PRO A 378 -19.51 -15.86 -17.09
C PRO A 378 -18.09 -15.50 -16.64
N ALA A 379 -17.38 -16.47 -16.05
CA ALA A 379 -15.98 -16.28 -15.69
C ALA A 379 -15.17 -15.77 -16.90
N GLY A 380 -14.46 -14.66 -16.68
CA GLY A 380 -13.68 -14.02 -17.74
C GLY A 380 -13.22 -12.60 -17.41
N PRO A 381 -12.62 -11.91 -18.39
CA PRO A 381 -12.08 -10.56 -18.17
C PRO A 381 -13.13 -9.55 -17.69
N ASP A 382 -14.37 -9.64 -18.19
CA ASP A 382 -15.43 -8.69 -17.84
C ASP A 382 -15.93 -8.89 -16.40
N ALA A 383 -16.12 -10.15 -15.97
CA ALA A 383 -16.43 -10.49 -14.59
C ALA A 383 -15.30 -10.03 -13.65
N THR A 384 -14.03 -10.22 -14.06
CA THR A 384 -12.86 -9.76 -13.30
C THR A 384 -12.84 -8.25 -13.15
N LYS A 385 -13.09 -7.48 -14.22
CA LYS A 385 -13.19 -6.03 -14.19
C LYS A 385 -14.32 -5.55 -13.26
N MET A 386 -15.44 -6.26 -13.27
CA MET A 386 -16.58 -5.94 -12.41
C MET A 386 -16.21 -6.13 -10.91
N TRP A 387 -15.60 -7.27 -10.56
CA TRP A 387 -15.07 -7.51 -9.21
C TRP A 387 -14.00 -6.48 -8.79
N GLN A 388 -13.22 -5.97 -9.75
CA GLN A 388 -12.19 -4.98 -9.48
C GLN A 388 -12.79 -3.65 -8.97
N ILE A 389 -13.97 -3.24 -9.42
CA ILE A 389 -14.68 -2.05 -8.91
C ILE A 389 -14.88 -2.19 -7.40
N ARG A 390 -15.36 -3.36 -6.96
CA ARG A 390 -15.61 -3.64 -5.54
C ARG A 390 -14.30 -3.61 -4.72
N ALA A 391 -13.24 -4.21 -5.26
CA ALA A 391 -11.93 -4.25 -4.60
C ALA A 391 -11.28 -2.85 -4.51
N ASP A 392 -11.37 -2.06 -5.57
CA ASP A 392 -10.85 -0.70 -5.63
C ASP A 392 -11.66 0.25 -4.75
N GLY A 393 -12.99 0.12 -4.77
CA GLY A 393 -13.90 0.93 -3.97
C GLY A 393 -13.60 0.82 -2.47
N ALA A 394 -13.42 -0.40 -1.96
CA ALA A 394 -13.03 -0.63 -0.57
C ALA A 394 -11.73 0.11 -0.18
N GLY A 395 -10.77 0.20 -1.12
CA GLY A 395 -9.54 0.97 -0.94
C GLY A 395 -9.76 2.48 -0.96
N LEU A 396 -10.57 2.96 -1.89
CA LEU A 396 -10.83 4.38 -2.14
C LEU A 396 -11.82 5.00 -1.15
N ALA A 397 -12.63 4.19 -0.44
CA ALA A 397 -13.55 4.65 0.61
C ALA A 397 -12.87 5.41 1.77
N GLY A 398 -11.54 5.54 1.79
CA GLY A 398 -10.81 6.42 2.70
C GLY A 398 -11.00 7.92 2.45
N ARG A 399 -11.79 8.30 1.41
CA ARG A 399 -12.23 9.67 1.15
C ARG A 399 -13.70 9.67 0.77
N THR A 400 -14.40 10.73 1.20
CA THR A 400 -15.77 10.99 0.74
C THR A 400 -15.78 11.45 -0.73
N PRO A 401 -16.94 11.45 -1.41
CA PRO A 401 -17.07 12.02 -2.75
C PRO A 401 -16.62 13.48 -2.87
N ALA A 402 -16.71 14.24 -1.76
CA ALA A 402 -16.22 15.61 -1.66
C ALA A 402 -14.69 15.71 -1.52
N GLY A 403 -13.99 14.57 -1.33
CA GLY A 403 -12.54 14.50 -1.15
C GLY A 403 -12.05 14.63 0.29
N GLU A 404 -12.95 14.74 1.26
CA GLU A 404 -12.62 14.79 2.69
C GLU A 404 -12.11 13.44 3.20
N GLN A 405 -11.32 13.46 4.29
CA GLN A 405 -10.79 12.25 4.91
C GLN A 405 -11.92 11.44 5.55
N ALA A 406 -12.11 10.19 5.13
CA ALA A 406 -13.03 9.25 5.77
C ALA A 406 -12.25 8.25 6.65
N TRP A 407 -12.73 8.07 7.87
CA TRP A 407 -12.06 7.28 8.90
C TRP A 407 -12.73 5.91 9.09
N PRO A 408 -11.98 4.86 9.41
CA PRO A 408 -12.55 3.58 9.84
C PRO A 408 -13.11 3.75 11.27
N GLY A 409 -14.34 4.24 11.39
CA GLY A 409 -15.00 4.41 12.68
C GLY A 409 -16.05 3.32 12.92
N TRP A 410 -17.05 3.26 12.05
CA TRP A 410 -18.14 2.29 12.09
C TRP A 410 -18.02 1.32 10.90
N GLU A 411 -16.87 0.73 10.74
CA GLU A 411 -16.52 -0.11 9.59
C GLU A 411 -16.66 -1.58 9.97
N ASP A 412 -17.78 -2.24 9.87
CA ASP A 412 -17.93 -3.67 10.12
C ASP A 412 -19.10 -4.08 11.03
N SER A 413 -20.16 -3.32 11.04
CA SER A 413 -21.37 -3.75 11.73
C SER A 413 -22.08 -4.88 10.96
N ALA A 414 -22.67 -5.81 11.66
CA ALA A 414 -23.45 -6.88 11.04
C ALA A 414 -24.81 -7.04 11.72
N VAL A 415 -25.84 -7.30 10.92
CA VAL A 415 -27.20 -7.62 11.39
C VAL A 415 -27.69 -8.88 10.68
N PRO A 416 -28.68 -9.61 11.23
CA PRO A 416 -29.31 -10.69 10.46
C PRO A 416 -29.77 -10.17 9.09
N PRO A 417 -29.56 -10.90 7.98
CA PRO A 417 -29.87 -10.44 6.62
C PRO A 417 -31.30 -9.90 6.45
N GLU A 418 -32.25 -10.45 7.18
CA GLU A 418 -33.66 -10.04 7.18
C GLU A 418 -33.88 -8.65 7.80
N ARG A 419 -32.87 -8.12 8.49
CA ARG A 419 -32.90 -6.79 9.12
C ARG A 419 -32.06 -5.77 8.37
N LEU A 420 -31.32 -6.19 7.36
CA LEU A 420 -30.27 -5.37 6.74
C LEU A 420 -30.83 -4.08 6.10
N GLY A 421 -31.91 -4.18 5.31
CA GLY A 421 -32.52 -3.01 4.67
C GLY A 421 -33.07 -2.00 5.68
N ALA A 422 -33.75 -2.47 6.74
CA ALA A 422 -34.22 -1.61 7.82
C ALA A 422 -33.05 -0.96 8.57
N TYR A 423 -32.00 -1.72 8.86
CA TYR A 423 -30.79 -1.20 9.51
C TYR A 423 -30.11 -0.11 8.69
N LEU A 424 -29.99 -0.29 7.35
CA LEU A 424 -29.37 0.73 6.50
C LEU A 424 -30.13 2.04 6.49
N ARG A 425 -31.48 2.03 6.44
CA ARG A 425 -32.31 3.23 6.56
C ARG A 425 -32.08 3.96 7.87
N ASP A 426 -32.13 3.23 8.98
CA ASP A 426 -31.92 3.81 10.31
C ASP A 426 -30.47 4.33 10.49
N LEU A 427 -29.49 3.71 9.83
CA LEU A 427 -28.10 4.16 9.84
C LEU A 427 -27.90 5.44 9.01
N GLU A 428 -28.57 5.56 7.85
CA GLU A 428 -28.58 6.77 7.05
C GLU A 428 -29.20 7.95 7.85
N ASP A 429 -30.33 7.72 8.52
CA ASP A 429 -30.96 8.70 9.43
C ASP A 429 -30.02 9.10 10.59
N LEU A 430 -29.25 8.15 11.13
CA LEU A 430 -28.25 8.42 12.16
C LEU A 430 -27.13 9.32 11.62
N MET A 431 -26.57 9.02 10.45
CA MET A 431 -25.52 9.82 9.83
C MET A 431 -26.00 11.24 9.54
N GLU A 432 -27.25 11.41 9.03
CA GLU A 432 -27.84 12.73 8.79
C GLU A 432 -27.94 13.55 10.06
N ARG A 433 -28.39 12.95 11.19
CA ARG A 433 -28.46 13.64 12.50
C ARG A 433 -27.11 14.14 13.00
N TYR A 434 -26.02 13.44 12.66
CA TYR A 434 -24.65 13.84 13.04
C TYR A 434 -23.99 14.76 12.00
N GLY A 435 -24.64 14.98 10.84
CA GLY A 435 -24.08 15.73 9.74
C GLY A 435 -22.78 15.14 9.20
N VAL A 436 -22.69 13.81 9.16
CA VAL A 436 -21.54 13.05 8.64
C VAL A 436 -21.94 12.27 7.40
N ASP A 437 -21.00 12.08 6.49
CA ASP A 437 -21.19 11.30 5.25
C ASP A 437 -20.31 10.06 5.25
N GLY A 438 -20.78 9.01 4.57
CA GLY A 438 -20.09 7.74 4.41
C GLY A 438 -20.68 6.91 3.29
N LEU A 439 -19.87 5.99 2.79
CA LEU A 439 -20.23 5.13 1.66
C LEU A 439 -20.40 3.68 2.14
N PRO A 440 -21.64 3.15 2.24
CA PRO A 440 -21.87 1.77 2.63
C PRO A 440 -21.51 0.81 1.47
N TYR A 441 -20.83 -0.26 1.82
CA TYR A 441 -20.55 -1.41 0.96
C TYR A 441 -20.37 -2.63 1.86
N GLY A 442 -20.41 -3.85 1.35
CA GLY A 442 -20.11 -4.98 2.23
C GLY A 442 -20.70 -6.29 1.79
N HIS A 443 -20.62 -7.27 2.69
CA HIS A 443 -21.01 -8.66 2.51
C HIS A 443 -22.49 -8.81 2.84
N PHE A 444 -23.36 -8.34 1.93
CA PHE A 444 -24.81 -8.27 2.16
C PHE A 444 -25.43 -9.64 2.36
N GLY A 445 -24.86 -10.69 1.72
CA GLY A 445 -25.31 -12.07 1.93
C GLY A 445 -25.28 -12.55 3.38
N ASP A 446 -24.39 -11.97 4.17
CA ASP A 446 -24.25 -12.27 5.61
C ASP A 446 -24.75 -11.12 6.51
N GLY A 447 -25.28 -10.04 5.92
CA GLY A 447 -25.74 -8.86 6.66
C GLY A 447 -24.63 -7.96 7.20
N CYS A 448 -23.39 -8.08 6.71
CA CYS A 448 -22.24 -7.27 7.15
C CYS A 448 -22.06 -6.04 6.28
N VAL A 449 -21.89 -4.87 6.91
CA VAL A 449 -21.74 -3.56 6.26
C VAL A 449 -20.44 -2.90 6.67
N HIS A 450 -19.69 -2.44 5.67
CA HIS A 450 -18.52 -1.59 5.86
C HIS A 450 -18.87 -0.14 5.58
N LEU A 451 -18.42 0.76 6.46
CA LEU A 451 -18.70 2.20 6.34
C LEU A 451 -17.53 3.02 6.87
N ARG A 452 -16.96 3.88 6.04
CA ARG A 452 -16.01 4.91 6.47
C ARG A 452 -16.70 6.26 6.48
N ILE A 453 -16.44 7.03 7.53
CA ILE A 453 -17.20 8.24 7.86
C ILE A 453 -16.23 9.41 8.02
N ASP A 454 -16.63 10.60 7.57
CA ASP A 454 -15.85 11.83 7.64
C ASP A 454 -15.96 12.55 9.01
N ILE A 455 -15.96 11.78 10.09
CA ILE A 455 -16.00 12.33 11.45
C ILE A 455 -14.80 13.26 11.70
N PRO A 456 -15.02 14.50 12.18
CA PRO A 456 -13.95 15.49 12.40
C PRO A 456 -13.10 15.19 13.63
N MET A 457 -12.28 14.13 13.56
CA MET A 457 -11.43 13.67 14.70
C MET A 457 -10.26 14.59 15.02
N GLU A 458 -9.86 15.49 14.12
CA GLU A 458 -8.72 16.39 14.30
C GLU A 458 -8.90 17.32 15.50
N LYS A 459 -10.14 17.68 15.80
CA LYS A 459 -10.48 18.62 16.91
C LYS A 459 -10.72 17.89 18.22
N SER A 460 -11.49 16.80 18.21
CA SER A 460 -11.88 16.07 19.40
C SER A 460 -12.34 14.64 19.07
N GLY A 461 -12.06 13.68 19.95
CA GLY A 461 -12.63 12.32 19.89
C GLY A 461 -14.10 12.23 20.36
N SER A 462 -14.67 13.30 20.91
CA SER A 462 -16.00 13.27 21.51
C SER A 462 -17.12 12.99 20.51
N VAL A 463 -17.02 13.54 19.28
CA VAL A 463 -18.00 13.26 18.22
C VAL A 463 -17.94 11.79 17.81
N LEU A 464 -16.74 11.25 17.66
CA LEU A 464 -16.53 9.83 17.38
C LEU A 464 -17.20 8.97 18.46
N ARG A 465 -16.91 9.24 19.74
CA ARG A 465 -17.47 8.49 20.88
C ARG A 465 -18.98 8.49 20.88
N THR A 466 -19.60 9.68 20.70
CA THR A 466 -21.07 9.82 20.73
C THR A 466 -21.70 9.06 19.56
N PHE A 467 -21.20 9.25 18.36
CA PHE A 467 -21.67 8.55 17.17
C PHE A 467 -21.53 7.02 17.32
N MET A 468 -20.36 6.53 17.74
CA MET A 468 -20.12 5.09 17.93
C MET A 468 -21.07 4.48 18.97
N THR A 469 -21.37 5.22 20.04
CA THR A 469 -22.30 4.75 21.08
C THR A 469 -23.72 4.63 20.53
N ASP A 470 -24.19 5.60 19.76
CA ASP A 470 -25.54 5.56 19.19
C ASP A 470 -25.66 4.53 18.06
N ALA A 471 -24.61 4.39 17.22
CA ALA A 471 -24.54 3.33 16.21
C ALA A 471 -24.51 1.93 16.84
N ALA A 472 -23.82 1.75 17.97
CA ALA A 472 -23.82 0.48 18.71
C ALA A 472 -25.21 0.13 19.28
N ARG A 473 -25.93 1.12 19.79
CA ARG A 473 -27.33 0.93 20.22
C ARG A 473 -28.24 0.53 19.06
N LEU A 474 -28.02 1.16 17.90
CA LEU A 474 -28.79 0.87 16.70
C LEU A 474 -28.56 -0.57 16.22
N VAL A 475 -27.30 -1.02 16.13
CA VAL A 475 -26.98 -2.41 15.78
C VAL A 475 -27.60 -3.39 16.78
N ALA A 476 -27.47 -3.12 18.08
CA ALA A 476 -28.08 -3.97 19.12
C ALA A 476 -29.60 -4.03 19.00
N TYR A 477 -30.27 -2.92 18.66
CA TYR A 477 -31.72 -2.87 18.41
C TYR A 477 -32.13 -3.78 17.25
N HIS A 478 -31.34 -3.86 16.18
CA HIS A 478 -31.56 -4.78 15.06
C HIS A 478 -31.10 -6.23 15.34
N GLY A 479 -30.68 -6.54 16.58
CA GLY A 479 -30.23 -7.88 16.99
C GLY A 479 -28.87 -8.26 16.43
N GLY A 480 -28.09 -7.25 16.01
CA GLY A 480 -26.81 -7.42 15.32
C GLY A 480 -25.59 -7.59 16.22
N SER A 481 -24.43 -7.48 15.60
CA SER A 481 -23.08 -7.52 16.18
C SER A 481 -22.31 -6.26 15.82
N LEU A 482 -21.54 -5.73 16.78
CA LEU A 482 -20.70 -4.54 16.59
C LEU A 482 -19.59 -4.79 15.56
N SER A 483 -19.14 -6.03 15.43
CA SER A 483 -18.19 -6.52 14.44
C SER A 483 -18.72 -7.76 13.74
N GLY A 484 -18.60 -7.80 12.41
CA GLY A 484 -18.91 -8.94 11.58
C GLY A 484 -17.69 -9.75 11.14
N GLU A 485 -16.48 -9.16 11.15
CA GLU A 485 -15.23 -9.83 10.76
C GLU A 485 -13.92 -9.17 11.24
N HIS A 486 -13.92 -7.85 11.57
CA HIS A 486 -12.69 -7.13 11.89
C HIS A 486 -12.25 -7.26 13.36
N GLY A 487 -13.10 -7.80 14.22
CA GLY A 487 -12.93 -7.84 15.67
C GLY A 487 -13.35 -6.53 16.34
N ASP A 488 -13.41 -6.54 17.67
CA ASP A 488 -13.81 -5.36 18.46
C ASP A 488 -12.64 -4.38 18.65
N GLY A 489 -11.47 -4.91 18.96
CA GLY A 489 -10.27 -4.12 19.21
C GLY A 489 -10.49 -2.99 20.20
N ARG A 490 -9.76 -1.89 20.03
CA ARG A 490 -9.98 -0.65 20.78
C ARG A 490 -11.22 0.12 20.31
N ALA A 491 -11.68 -0.15 19.09
CA ALA A 491 -12.75 0.57 18.45
C ALA A 491 -14.15 0.22 19.00
N ARG A 492 -14.36 -0.99 19.51
CA ARG A 492 -15.70 -1.49 19.83
C ARG A 492 -15.79 -2.17 21.20
N SER A 493 -14.68 -2.63 21.79
CA SER A 493 -14.71 -3.41 23.04
C SER A 493 -15.44 -2.69 24.20
N GLU A 494 -15.27 -1.38 24.34
CA GLU A 494 -15.98 -0.59 25.37
C GLU A 494 -17.51 -0.61 25.18
N LEU A 495 -17.98 -0.86 23.95
CA LEU A 495 -19.39 -0.84 23.58
C LEU A 495 -20.08 -2.21 23.71
N LEU A 496 -19.35 -3.29 23.99
CA LEU A 496 -19.89 -4.64 24.18
C LEU A 496 -21.07 -4.71 25.19
N PRO A 497 -21.09 -3.96 26.30
CA PRO A 497 -22.23 -3.93 27.21
C PRO A 497 -23.55 -3.41 26.62
N LEU A 498 -23.53 -2.80 25.42
CA LEU A 498 -24.74 -2.42 24.69
C LEU A 498 -25.36 -3.61 23.94
N MET A 499 -24.56 -4.65 23.68
CA MET A 499 -24.96 -5.86 22.95
C MET A 499 -25.15 -7.08 23.86
N TYR A 500 -24.38 -7.18 24.94
CA TYR A 500 -24.34 -8.31 25.87
C TYR A 500 -24.85 -7.94 27.25
N THR A 501 -25.48 -8.91 27.95
CA THR A 501 -25.84 -8.74 29.34
C THR A 501 -24.62 -8.66 30.27
N PRO A 502 -24.74 -8.06 31.46
CA PRO A 502 -23.64 -8.04 32.45
C PRO A 502 -23.11 -9.44 32.79
N GLU A 503 -23.97 -10.47 32.78
CA GLU A 503 -23.61 -11.87 33.03
C GLU A 503 -22.70 -12.41 31.92
N ALA A 504 -23.02 -12.08 30.65
CA ALA A 504 -22.21 -12.49 29.50
C ALA A 504 -20.83 -11.79 29.50
N ILE A 505 -20.77 -10.51 29.87
CA ILE A 505 -19.50 -9.79 30.04
C ILE A 505 -18.66 -10.45 31.12
N ARG A 506 -19.24 -10.75 32.30
CA ARG A 506 -18.51 -11.49 33.35
C ARG A 506 -18.06 -12.88 32.93
N LEU A 507 -18.82 -13.56 32.07
CA LEU A 507 -18.43 -14.85 31.53
C LEU A 507 -17.20 -14.73 30.64
N MET A 508 -17.11 -13.70 29.79
CA MET A 508 -15.92 -13.41 28.97
C MET A 508 -14.69 -13.10 29.85
N GLU A 509 -14.87 -12.34 30.95
CA GLU A 509 -13.80 -12.06 31.93
C GLU A 509 -13.29 -13.34 32.59
N ARG A 510 -14.20 -14.21 33.01
CA ARG A 510 -13.87 -15.52 33.60
C ARG A 510 -13.18 -16.44 32.60
N PHE A 511 -13.64 -16.43 31.34
CA PHE A 511 -13.01 -17.19 30.27
C PHE A 511 -11.56 -16.75 30.05
N LYS A 512 -11.30 -15.43 29.86
CA LYS A 512 -9.95 -14.90 29.73
C LYS A 512 -9.07 -15.27 30.93
N ALA A 513 -9.56 -15.17 32.15
CA ALA A 513 -8.81 -15.44 33.37
C ALA A 513 -8.35 -16.92 33.52
N LEU A 514 -9.00 -17.87 32.83
CA LEU A 514 -8.51 -19.25 32.78
C LEU A 514 -7.18 -19.40 32.04
N PHE A 515 -6.96 -18.54 31.05
CA PHE A 515 -5.79 -18.56 30.18
C PHE A 515 -4.76 -17.50 30.57
N ASP A 516 -5.19 -16.29 30.87
CA ASP A 516 -4.36 -15.11 31.12
C ASP A 516 -4.86 -14.33 32.36
N PRO A 517 -4.59 -14.84 33.58
CA PRO A 517 -5.05 -14.21 34.83
C PRO A 517 -4.39 -12.88 35.12
N ASP A 518 -3.17 -12.67 34.64
CA ASP A 518 -2.37 -11.47 34.88
C ASP A 518 -2.63 -10.36 33.85
N ASP A 519 -3.53 -10.62 32.88
CA ASP A 519 -3.92 -9.69 31.81
C ASP A 519 -2.73 -9.14 31.02
N LEU A 520 -1.79 -10.02 30.66
CA LEU A 520 -0.59 -9.67 29.90
C LEU A 520 -0.80 -9.75 28.38
N LEU A 521 -1.72 -10.61 27.92
CA LEU A 521 -1.99 -10.81 26.50
C LEU A 521 -2.99 -9.76 26.00
N ASN A 522 -2.51 -8.87 25.18
CA ASN A 522 -3.25 -7.76 24.51
C ASN A 522 -4.26 -7.04 25.41
N PRO A 523 -3.82 -6.47 26.54
CA PRO A 523 -4.72 -5.86 27.52
C PRO A 523 -5.45 -4.64 26.94
N GLY A 524 -6.67 -4.39 27.41
CA GLY A 524 -7.50 -3.27 26.97
C GLY A 524 -8.30 -3.57 25.68
N VAL A 525 -8.39 -4.84 25.27
CA VAL A 525 -9.18 -5.35 24.16
C VAL A 525 -10.11 -6.45 24.66
N VAL A 526 -11.37 -6.47 24.23
CA VAL A 526 -12.50 -7.31 24.62
C VAL A 526 -12.80 -7.21 26.12
N VAL A 527 -11.89 -7.57 26.97
CA VAL A 527 -12.03 -7.58 28.44
C VAL A 527 -11.27 -6.41 29.05
N ARG A 528 -11.91 -5.69 29.97
CA ARG A 528 -11.37 -4.45 30.59
C ARG A 528 -10.87 -3.44 29.53
N PRO A 529 -11.75 -3.03 28.61
CA PRO A 529 -11.34 -2.29 27.43
C PRO A 529 -10.85 -0.87 27.74
N ALA A 530 -9.97 -0.37 26.86
CA ALA A 530 -9.66 1.06 26.81
C ALA A 530 -10.87 1.86 26.27
N ALA A 531 -10.95 3.14 26.61
CA ALA A 531 -12.00 4.01 26.06
C ALA A 531 -11.87 4.16 24.54
N VAL A 532 -13.00 4.17 23.83
CA VAL A 532 -13.06 4.21 22.35
C VAL A 532 -12.43 5.47 21.75
N ASP A 533 -12.30 6.53 22.49
CA ASP A 533 -11.66 7.79 22.10
C ASP A 533 -10.27 8.00 22.75
N ALA A 534 -9.75 7.00 23.46
CA ALA A 534 -8.38 7.01 23.96
C ALA A 534 -7.38 6.71 22.84
N ASP A 535 -6.19 7.26 22.96
CA ASP A 535 -5.05 6.98 22.06
C ASP A 535 -5.33 7.21 20.56
N LEU A 536 -6.24 8.11 20.22
CA LEU A 536 -6.56 8.42 18.84
C LEU A 536 -5.35 9.01 18.10
N ARG A 537 -5.09 8.51 16.89
CA ARG A 537 -4.08 9.04 15.98
C ARG A 537 -4.59 10.32 15.33
N ARG A 538 -4.06 11.45 15.78
CA ARG A 538 -4.44 12.78 15.27
C ARG A 538 -3.24 13.54 14.74
N PRO A 539 -3.38 14.27 13.61
CA PRO A 539 -2.35 15.23 13.18
C PRO A 539 -2.17 16.31 14.25
N ALA A 540 -0.93 16.52 14.70
CA ALA A 540 -0.60 17.55 15.68
C ALA A 540 -0.04 18.79 14.98
N ALA A 541 -0.89 19.51 14.24
CA ALA A 541 -0.50 20.64 13.41
C ALA A 541 0.34 21.72 14.13
N LYS A 542 0.21 21.86 15.46
CA LYS A 542 0.98 22.83 16.25
C LYS A 542 2.40 22.37 16.61
N ALA A 543 2.65 21.07 16.68
CA ALA A 543 3.96 20.52 17.07
C ALA A 543 5.01 20.63 15.98
N VAL A 544 4.61 20.68 14.72
CA VAL A 544 5.49 20.79 13.56
C VAL A 544 6.38 22.04 13.60
N LEU A 545 5.82 23.14 14.06
CA LEU A 545 6.51 24.45 14.07
C LEU A 545 7.72 24.49 14.99
N SER A 546 7.70 23.74 16.08
CA SER A 546 8.81 23.69 17.05
C SER A 546 9.98 22.84 16.58
N THR A 547 9.78 21.94 15.60
CA THR A 547 10.77 20.98 15.09
C THR A 547 11.34 21.35 13.74
N LEU A 548 10.80 22.39 13.07
CA LEU A 548 11.29 22.87 11.79
C LEU A 548 12.66 23.54 11.93
N PRO A 549 13.48 23.55 10.85
CA PRO A 549 14.73 24.30 10.82
C PRO A 549 14.54 25.78 11.18
N VAL A 550 15.57 26.41 11.74
CA VAL A 550 15.54 27.80 12.28
C VAL A 550 14.93 28.84 11.31
N GLY A 551 15.00 28.62 9.99
CA GLY A 551 14.37 29.52 8.99
C GLY A 551 12.84 29.53 9.00
N ASP A 552 12.22 28.51 9.56
CA ASP A 552 10.75 28.35 9.59
C ASP A 552 10.15 28.73 10.96
N ARG A 553 11.00 29.03 11.97
CA ARG A 553 10.55 29.37 13.33
C ARG A 553 9.77 30.68 13.44
N GLY A 554 9.92 31.57 12.48
CA GLY A 554 9.20 32.85 12.45
C GLY A 554 7.68 32.72 12.21
N MET A 555 7.18 31.50 11.95
CA MET A 555 5.80 31.23 11.57
C MET A 555 4.96 30.62 12.72
N ALA A 556 5.54 30.48 13.92
CA ALA A 556 4.95 29.76 15.06
C ALA A 556 3.69 30.42 15.68
N GLY A 557 3.13 31.46 15.09
CA GLY A 557 2.03 32.26 15.68
C GLY A 557 0.72 32.32 14.89
N SER A 558 0.61 31.72 13.71
CA SER A 558 -0.48 32.05 12.79
C SER A 558 -1.26 30.86 12.22
N GLY A 559 -1.79 29.95 13.06
CA GLY A 559 -2.78 28.95 12.61
C GLY A 559 -2.26 27.92 11.61
N PRO A 560 -3.13 27.09 10.99
CA PRO A 560 -2.72 26.07 10.06
C PRO A 560 -1.85 26.66 8.95
N LEU A 561 -0.82 25.92 8.53
CA LEU A 561 0.23 26.30 7.56
C LEU A 561 -0.31 26.73 6.17
N HIS A 562 -1.59 27.09 6.08
CA HIS A 562 -2.23 27.69 4.92
C HIS A 562 -1.44 28.94 4.47
N GLY A 563 -0.74 28.81 3.36
CA GLY A 563 0.01 29.91 2.76
C GLY A 563 1.50 30.00 3.06
N ILE A 564 2.15 28.99 3.67
CA ILE A 564 3.61 28.95 3.82
C ILE A 564 4.31 29.09 2.47
N SER A 565 3.79 28.45 1.41
CA SER A 565 4.36 28.54 0.07
C SER A 565 4.37 29.96 -0.50
N LYS A 566 3.41 30.79 -0.12
CA LYS A 566 3.28 32.19 -0.62
C LYS A 566 4.03 33.22 0.23
N ARG A 567 4.22 32.97 1.53
CA ARG A 567 4.81 33.98 2.46
C ARG A 567 6.29 33.82 2.75
N THR A 568 6.88 32.64 2.58
CA THR A 568 8.26 32.34 3.04
C THR A 568 9.26 32.12 1.91
N GLY A 569 8.86 32.24 0.63
CA GLY A 569 9.73 31.86 -0.49
C GLY A 569 10.10 30.37 -0.46
N HIS A 570 9.21 29.51 0.05
CA HIS A 570 9.37 28.06 0.00
C HIS A 570 9.45 27.60 -1.46
N THR A 571 10.50 26.85 -1.78
CA THR A 571 10.81 26.40 -3.15
C THR A 571 10.57 24.92 -3.36
N GLY A 572 9.97 24.22 -2.38
CA GLY A 572 9.62 22.81 -2.41
C GLY A 572 8.33 22.50 -3.19
N PHE A 573 7.80 21.32 -2.96
CA PHE A 573 6.51 20.89 -3.53
C PHE A 573 5.33 21.65 -2.94
N SER A 574 4.28 21.82 -3.74
CA SER A 574 3.10 22.60 -3.33
C SER A 574 2.15 21.85 -2.42
N PHE A 575 2.10 20.51 -2.48
CA PHE A 575 1.11 19.67 -1.79
C PHE A 575 -0.32 20.21 -1.96
N ALA A 576 -0.68 20.58 -3.19
CA ALA A 576 -1.94 21.27 -3.47
C ALA A 576 -3.17 20.48 -2.98
N HIS A 577 -3.15 19.15 -3.09
CA HIS A 577 -4.22 18.26 -2.63
C HIS A 577 -4.22 18.01 -1.11
N ASP A 578 -3.26 18.58 -0.36
CA ASP A 578 -3.11 18.43 1.09
C ASP A 578 -3.07 19.80 1.76
N HIS A 579 -3.88 20.73 1.30
CA HIS A 579 -3.96 22.11 1.81
C HIS A 579 -2.61 22.84 1.87
N HIS A 580 -1.70 22.49 0.97
CA HIS A 580 -0.33 23.02 0.91
C HIS A 580 0.51 22.70 2.17
N ASP A 581 0.22 21.58 2.84
CA ASP A 581 0.86 21.18 4.09
C ASP A 581 1.45 19.76 4.04
N LEU A 582 2.76 19.64 4.29
CA LEU A 582 3.44 18.36 4.38
C LEU A 582 2.90 17.49 5.53
N THR A 583 2.44 18.10 6.63
CA THR A 583 1.88 17.36 7.77
C THR A 583 0.61 16.61 7.34
N THR A 584 -0.28 17.30 6.63
CA THR A 584 -1.48 16.68 6.05
C THR A 584 -1.11 15.59 5.04
N ALA A 585 -0.14 15.87 4.16
CA ALA A 585 0.32 14.91 3.15
C ALA A 585 0.81 13.58 3.76
N VAL A 586 1.67 13.62 4.78
CA VAL A 586 2.18 12.39 5.40
C VAL A 586 1.11 11.64 6.21
N HIS A 587 0.04 12.32 6.67
CA HIS A 587 -1.09 11.70 7.34
C HIS A 587 -2.11 11.04 6.40
N ARG A 588 -1.96 11.17 5.06
CA ARG A 588 -2.72 10.35 4.09
C ARG A 588 -2.58 8.85 4.35
N CYS A 589 -1.42 8.41 4.84
CA CYS A 589 -1.22 7.00 5.15
C CYS A 589 -2.07 6.58 6.36
N VAL A 590 -3.15 5.87 6.11
CA VAL A 590 -4.04 5.30 7.14
C VAL A 590 -3.69 3.87 7.54
N GLY A 591 -2.62 3.30 6.99
CA GLY A 591 -2.09 2.01 7.45
C GLY A 591 -2.65 0.76 6.78
N VAL A 592 -3.51 0.86 5.76
CA VAL A 592 -4.15 -0.30 5.07
C VAL A 592 -3.19 -1.39 4.57
N GLY A 593 -1.90 -1.10 4.51
CA GLY A 593 -0.86 -2.09 4.25
C GLY A 593 -0.77 -2.61 2.81
N LYS A 594 -1.44 -1.99 1.82
CA LYS A 594 -1.32 -2.38 0.39
C LYS A 594 0.15 -2.42 -0.06
N CYS A 595 1.00 -1.58 0.51
CA CYS A 595 2.45 -1.55 0.27
C CYS A 595 3.22 -2.80 0.75
N ARG A 596 2.57 -3.72 1.46
CA ARG A 596 3.13 -5.03 1.85
C ARG A 596 2.62 -6.17 0.97
N ALA A 597 1.69 -5.88 0.06
CA ALA A 597 1.09 -6.90 -0.79
C ALA A 597 2.12 -7.59 -1.68
N ASP A 598 1.84 -8.85 -2.02
CA ASP A 598 2.55 -9.56 -3.07
C ASP A 598 2.14 -8.98 -4.43
N ASN A 599 3.08 -8.28 -5.07
CA ASN A 599 2.84 -7.57 -6.32
C ASN A 599 2.73 -8.51 -7.53
N HIS A 600 3.32 -9.71 -7.48
CA HIS A 600 3.26 -10.67 -8.60
C HIS A 600 1.83 -11.10 -8.91
N ALA A 601 1.01 -11.30 -7.88
CA ALA A 601 -0.38 -11.72 -8.05
C ALA A 601 -1.32 -10.58 -8.52
N SER A 602 -0.93 -9.31 -8.34
CA SER A 602 -1.78 -8.14 -8.57
C SER A 602 -1.30 -7.20 -9.68
N GLY A 603 -0.18 -7.51 -10.33
CA GLY A 603 0.44 -6.63 -11.35
C GLY A 603 1.00 -5.31 -10.79
N GLY A 604 1.09 -5.14 -9.47
CA GLY A 604 1.51 -3.89 -8.83
C GLY A 604 3.03 -3.71 -8.78
N PHE A 605 3.45 -2.47 -8.50
CA PHE A 605 4.86 -2.06 -8.43
C PHE A 605 5.29 -1.57 -7.04
N MET A 606 4.36 -1.51 -6.09
CA MET A 606 4.54 -0.82 -4.81
C MET A 606 5.59 -1.47 -3.90
N CYS A 607 6.45 -0.61 -3.32
CA CYS A 607 7.48 -0.95 -2.34
C CYS A 607 8.44 -2.07 -2.74
N PRO A 608 9.22 -1.91 -3.82
CA PRO A 608 10.23 -2.90 -4.21
C PRO A 608 11.25 -3.17 -3.10
N SER A 609 11.64 -2.16 -2.31
CA SER A 609 12.54 -2.33 -1.16
C SER A 609 11.97 -3.29 -0.11
N TYR A 610 10.67 -3.19 0.20
CA TYR A 610 10.03 -4.14 1.12
C TYR A 610 9.99 -5.56 0.56
N GLN A 611 9.75 -5.71 -0.75
CA GLN A 611 9.79 -7.04 -1.37
C GLN A 611 11.15 -7.71 -1.20
N ALA A 612 12.23 -6.92 -1.23
CA ALA A 612 13.60 -7.40 -1.04
C ALA A 612 13.97 -7.65 0.43
N THR A 613 13.54 -6.78 1.36
CA THR A 613 14.03 -6.81 2.75
C THR A 613 13.05 -7.43 3.74
N LYS A 614 11.76 -7.44 3.42
CA LYS A 614 10.64 -7.81 4.30
C LYS A 614 10.64 -7.06 5.65
N ASP A 615 11.31 -5.90 5.71
CA ASP A 615 11.35 -5.06 6.91
C ASP A 615 10.34 -3.90 6.81
N GLU A 616 9.58 -3.65 7.89
CA GLU A 616 8.61 -2.55 7.98
C GLU A 616 9.26 -1.17 7.75
N LYS A 617 10.53 -1.00 8.07
CA LYS A 617 11.33 0.17 7.78
C LYS A 617 11.30 0.55 6.29
N ASP A 618 11.28 -0.45 5.41
CA ASP A 618 11.47 -0.30 3.98
C ASP A 618 10.14 -0.27 3.19
N VAL A 619 9.02 -0.19 3.90
CA VAL A 619 7.69 -0.07 3.30
C VAL A 619 7.14 1.35 3.39
N THR A 620 6.29 1.76 2.45
CA THR A 620 5.66 3.10 2.47
C THR A 620 4.98 3.41 3.79
N ARG A 621 4.26 2.43 4.37
CA ARG A 621 3.57 2.58 5.66
C ARG A 621 4.55 2.87 6.80
N GLY A 622 5.60 2.11 6.95
CA GLY A 622 6.62 2.33 7.98
C GLY A 622 7.29 3.70 7.85
N ARG A 623 7.67 4.09 6.64
CA ARG A 623 8.20 5.43 6.33
C ARG A 623 7.22 6.53 6.71
N ALA A 624 5.95 6.38 6.36
CA ALA A 624 4.91 7.35 6.70
C ALA A 624 4.74 7.49 8.22
N ARG A 625 4.82 6.38 9.00
CA ARG A 625 4.74 6.44 10.46
C ARG A 625 5.90 7.24 11.07
N VAL A 626 7.11 7.00 10.62
CA VAL A 626 8.29 7.75 11.08
C VAL A 626 8.16 9.23 10.73
N LEU A 627 7.66 9.56 9.54
CA LEU A 627 7.40 10.94 9.14
C LEU A 627 6.28 11.59 9.97
N GLN A 628 5.19 10.86 10.26
CA GLN A 628 4.11 11.34 11.14
C GLN A 628 4.63 11.68 12.53
N GLU A 629 5.43 10.79 13.13
CA GLU A 629 6.08 11.06 14.42
C GLU A 629 7.01 12.26 14.38
N ALA A 630 7.76 12.43 13.28
CA ALA A 630 8.68 13.55 13.09
C ALA A 630 7.95 14.89 12.93
N VAL A 631 6.85 14.95 12.15
CA VAL A 631 6.09 16.19 11.98
C VAL A 631 5.24 16.51 13.19
N ASN A 632 4.78 15.49 13.96
CA ASN A 632 4.08 15.68 15.22
C ASN A 632 5.01 16.05 16.38
N GLY A 633 6.33 15.88 16.22
CA GLY A 633 7.34 16.20 17.25
C GLY A 633 7.21 15.34 18.51
N THR A 634 6.81 14.07 18.34
CA THR A 634 6.53 13.14 19.45
C THR A 634 7.70 12.17 19.67
N LEU A 635 7.73 11.03 19.02
CA LEU A 635 8.74 10.00 19.24
C LEU A 635 10.03 10.25 18.46
N VAL A 636 9.96 10.96 17.34
CA VAL A 636 11.09 11.31 16.46
C VAL A 636 11.32 12.81 16.46
N GLY A 637 12.58 13.23 16.62
CA GLY A 637 12.99 14.62 16.86
C GLY A 637 12.92 15.56 15.65
N GLY A 638 11.97 15.37 14.72
CA GLY A 638 11.75 16.20 13.54
C GLY A 638 12.32 15.63 12.25
N LEU A 639 12.06 16.31 11.12
CA LEU A 639 12.37 15.81 9.77
C LEU A 639 13.88 15.60 9.49
N THR A 640 14.76 16.24 10.27
CA THR A 640 16.22 16.09 10.12
C THR A 640 16.81 14.99 10.99
N ALA A 641 15.99 14.30 11.78
CA ALA A 641 16.42 13.22 12.66
C ALA A 641 17.04 12.05 11.89
N PRO A 642 18.03 11.35 12.48
CA PRO A 642 18.64 10.18 11.84
C PRO A 642 17.64 9.07 11.50
N GLU A 643 16.61 8.88 12.33
CA GLU A 643 15.51 7.92 12.12
C GLU A 643 14.78 8.18 10.81
N VAL A 644 14.52 9.45 10.47
CA VAL A 644 13.87 9.82 9.21
C VAL A 644 14.77 9.49 8.02
N ARG A 645 16.05 9.82 8.12
CA ARG A 645 17.02 9.52 7.05
C ARG A 645 17.14 8.02 6.83
N GLU A 646 17.30 7.25 7.91
CA GLU A 646 17.38 5.78 7.84
C GLU A 646 16.13 5.15 7.23
N SER A 647 14.94 5.64 7.60
CA SER A 647 13.67 5.15 7.07
C SER A 647 13.48 5.44 5.58
N LEU A 648 13.98 6.58 5.09
CA LEU A 648 13.87 6.99 3.69
C LEU A 648 14.99 6.47 2.78
N ASP A 649 16.07 5.95 3.35
CA ASP A 649 17.29 5.57 2.63
C ASP A 649 16.98 4.59 1.49
N LEU A 650 16.39 3.44 1.79
CA LEU A 650 16.05 2.41 0.79
C LEU A 650 14.76 2.68 0.01
N CYS A 651 14.24 3.91 0.00
CA CYS A 651 13.14 4.27 -0.89
C CYS A 651 13.69 4.51 -2.31
N LEU A 652 13.25 3.70 -3.28
CA LEU A 652 13.67 3.78 -4.68
C LEU A 652 13.15 5.01 -5.43
N SER A 653 12.23 5.77 -4.84
CA SER A 653 11.53 6.89 -5.49
C SER A 653 10.81 6.49 -6.81
N CYS A 654 10.30 5.27 -6.86
CA CYS A 654 9.62 4.67 -8.02
C CYS A 654 8.22 5.23 -8.30
N LYS A 655 7.67 6.07 -7.42
CA LYS A 655 6.31 6.64 -7.46
C LYS A 655 5.15 5.61 -7.41
N ALA A 656 5.40 4.30 -7.44
CA ALA A 656 4.33 3.29 -7.45
C ALA A 656 3.31 3.45 -6.30
N CYS A 657 3.73 4.03 -5.17
CA CYS A 657 2.80 4.33 -4.08
C CYS A 657 1.81 5.46 -4.40
N SER A 658 2.05 6.32 -5.40
CA SER A 658 1.08 7.36 -5.78
C SER A 658 -0.11 6.79 -6.55
N SER A 659 0.07 5.67 -7.28
CA SER A 659 -0.96 4.99 -8.06
C SER A 659 -1.53 3.75 -7.37
N ASP A 660 -0.66 2.87 -6.84
CA ASP A 660 -1.08 1.60 -6.27
C ASP A 660 -1.66 1.74 -4.86
N CYS A 661 -1.30 2.81 -4.11
CA CYS A 661 -1.85 3.05 -2.78
C CYS A 661 -3.22 3.71 -2.88
N PRO A 662 -4.28 3.13 -2.30
CA PRO A 662 -5.61 3.71 -2.35
C PRO A 662 -5.70 5.09 -1.69
N ALA A 663 -4.79 5.40 -0.76
CA ALA A 663 -4.70 6.73 -0.12
C ALA A 663 -3.83 7.73 -0.91
N GLY A 664 -3.27 7.36 -2.05
CA GLY A 664 -2.47 8.25 -2.90
C GLY A 664 -1.22 8.82 -2.22
N VAL A 665 -0.50 8.00 -1.45
CA VAL A 665 0.73 8.44 -0.76
C VAL A 665 1.87 8.53 -1.77
N ASP A 666 2.44 9.71 -2.02
CA ASP A 666 3.65 9.86 -2.84
C ASP A 666 4.91 9.96 -1.97
N MET A 667 5.46 8.82 -1.61
CA MET A 667 6.69 8.76 -0.80
C MET A 667 7.92 9.30 -1.53
N ALA A 668 7.94 9.28 -2.87
CA ALA A 668 9.04 9.86 -3.65
C ALA A 668 9.06 11.39 -3.48
N GLN A 669 7.89 12.02 -3.53
CA GLN A 669 7.73 13.45 -3.28
C GLN A 669 8.10 13.79 -1.82
N TYR A 670 7.63 13.01 -0.84
CA TYR A 670 7.96 13.24 0.58
C TYR A 670 9.47 13.11 0.84
N LYS A 671 10.13 12.07 0.30
CA LYS A 671 11.59 11.90 0.38
C LYS A 671 12.33 13.10 -0.19
N SER A 672 11.94 13.55 -1.37
CA SER A 672 12.56 14.69 -2.04
C SER A 672 12.41 15.98 -1.22
N GLU A 673 11.22 16.24 -0.68
CA GLU A 673 10.94 17.41 0.18
C GLU A 673 11.73 17.36 1.48
N VAL A 674 11.80 16.20 2.15
CA VAL A 674 12.61 16.02 3.36
C VAL A 674 14.09 16.27 3.07
N LEU A 675 14.64 15.73 1.98
CA LEU A 675 16.01 15.98 1.57
C LEU A 675 16.26 17.46 1.23
N HIS A 676 15.29 18.14 0.61
CA HIS A 676 15.36 19.57 0.34
C HIS A 676 15.50 20.36 1.63
N ARG A 677 14.61 20.13 2.59
CA ARG A 677 14.61 20.82 3.91
C ARG A 677 15.86 20.48 4.73
N THR A 678 16.28 19.22 4.75
CA THR A 678 17.45 18.77 5.52
C THR A 678 18.74 19.44 5.08
N TYR A 679 18.92 19.61 3.75
CA TYR A 679 20.17 20.14 3.18
C TYR A 679 20.08 21.59 2.70
N LYS A 680 19.01 22.32 3.00
CA LYS A 680 18.89 23.73 2.66
C LYS A 680 19.99 24.54 3.36
N GLY A 681 20.86 25.19 2.57
CA GLY A 681 22.01 25.95 3.11
C GLY A 681 23.16 25.10 3.68
N LYS A 682 23.17 23.78 3.47
CA LYS A 682 24.20 22.86 3.95
C LYS A 682 24.85 22.11 2.79
N LEU A 683 26.07 21.60 3.05
CA LEU A 683 26.72 20.67 2.12
C LEU A 683 25.94 19.36 2.06
N ARG A 684 25.82 18.82 0.86
CA ARG A 684 25.12 17.56 0.59
C ARG A 684 26.11 16.40 0.50
N PRO A 685 25.67 15.14 0.67
CA PRO A 685 26.46 13.97 0.32
C PRO A 685 26.99 14.05 -1.11
N VAL A 686 28.16 13.45 -1.36
CA VAL A 686 28.86 13.56 -2.66
C VAL A 686 28.03 12.95 -3.81
N ASP A 687 27.35 11.86 -3.54
CA ASP A 687 26.46 11.19 -4.50
C ASP A 687 25.32 12.09 -5.00
N HIS A 688 24.84 13.04 -4.18
CA HIS A 688 23.87 14.05 -4.62
C HIS A 688 24.42 14.98 -5.69
N TYR A 689 25.74 15.19 -5.75
CA TYR A 689 26.39 15.96 -6.81
C TYR A 689 26.76 15.06 -7.99
N ALA A 690 27.29 13.87 -7.72
CA ALA A 690 27.70 12.93 -8.75
C ALA A 690 26.48 12.48 -9.60
N LEU A 691 25.42 12.00 -8.96
CA LEU A 691 24.22 11.48 -9.62
C LEU A 691 23.19 12.58 -9.92
N GLY A 692 22.98 13.51 -8.98
CA GLY A 692 22.01 14.59 -9.14
C GLY A 692 22.35 15.55 -10.27
N TRP A 693 23.64 15.73 -10.60
CA TRP A 693 24.10 16.57 -11.70
C TRP A 693 24.47 15.78 -12.96
N LEU A 694 24.04 14.54 -13.08
CA LEU A 694 24.36 13.68 -14.24
C LEU A 694 24.09 14.35 -15.59
N PRO A 695 23.01 15.12 -15.82
CA PRO A 695 22.81 15.83 -17.08
C PRO A 695 23.86 16.91 -17.37
N ARG A 696 24.50 17.48 -16.34
CA ARG A 696 25.63 18.40 -16.50
C ARG A 696 26.90 17.66 -16.87
N TRP A 697 27.17 16.54 -16.21
CA TRP A 697 28.34 15.70 -16.53
C TRP A 697 28.23 15.12 -17.92
N ALA A 698 27.04 14.65 -18.34
CA ALA A 698 26.80 14.14 -19.69
C ALA A 698 27.05 15.21 -20.75
N ARG A 699 26.68 16.46 -20.51
CA ARG A 699 26.95 17.58 -21.42
C ARG A 699 28.46 17.85 -21.53
N LEU A 700 29.18 17.85 -20.40
CA LEU A 700 30.64 18.06 -20.38
C LEU A 700 31.36 16.91 -21.09
N ALA A 701 30.97 15.66 -20.78
CA ALA A 701 31.53 14.47 -21.41
C ALA A 701 31.26 14.41 -22.94
N GLY A 702 30.09 14.91 -23.36
CA GLY A 702 29.71 15.00 -24.78
C GLY A 702 30.61 15.89 -25.64
N GLY A 703 31.45 16.73 -25.01
CA GLY A 703 32.50 17.51 -25.69
C GLY A 703 33.69 16.66 -26.18
N MET A 704 34.02 15.56 -25.49
CA MET A 704 35.11 14.61 -25.81
C MET A 704 34.71 13.17 -25.45
N PRO A 705 33.62 12.62 -25.99
CA PRO A 705 33.05 11.36 -25.51
C PRO A 705 34.01 10.17 -25.68
N ARG A 706 34.75 10.09 -26.78
CA ARG A 706 35.72 9.00 -26.98
C ARG A 706 36.83 8.98 -25.93
N PHE A 707 37.37 10.15 -25.58
CA PHE A 707 38.36 10.27 -24.51
C PHE A 707 37.81 9.85 -23.18
N VAL A 708 36.64 10.38 -22.79
CA VAL A 708 35.98 10.08 -21.52
C VAL A 708 35.66 8.59 -21.43
N ASN A 709 35.08 7.98 -22.47
CA ASN A 709 34.75 6.55 -22.50
C ASN A 709 36.01 5.67 -22.42
N THR A 710 37.11 6.07 -23.09
CA THR A 710 38.38 5.32 -23.02
C THR A 710 38.95 5.36 -21.60
N VAL A 711 38.94 6.50 -20.95
CA VAL A 711 39.40 6.66 -19.55
C VAL A 711 38.54 5.86 -18.59
N LEU A 712 37.21 5.99 -18.69
CA LEU A 712 36.26 5.26 -17.87
C LEU A 712 36.17 3.76 -18.21
N GLY A 713 36.65 3.32 -19.37
CA GLY A 713 36.82 1.94 -19.76
C GLY A 713 37.93 1.21 -19.00
N VAL A 714 38.86 1.97 -18.37
CA VAL A 714 39.93 1.37 -17.55
C VAL A 714 39.34 1.00 -16.17
N PRO A 715 39.30 -0.30 -15.78
CA PRO A 715 38.51 -0.77 -14.62
C PRO A 715 38.89 -0.10 -13.30
N TRP A 716 40.18 0.14 -13.04
CA TRP A 716 40.58 0.76 -11.76
C TRP A 716 40.24 2.26 -11.71
N ILE A 717 40.24 2.97 -12.85
CA ILE A 717 39.83 4.36 -12.95
C ILE A 717 38.31 4.45 -12.74
N ALA A 718 37.54 3.60 -13.41
CA ALA A 718 36.09 3.53 -13.24
C ALA A 718 35.70 3.30 -11.76
N LYS A 719 36.35 2.32 -11.09
CA LYS A 719 36.12 2.06 -9.67
C LYS A 719 36.50 3.24 -8.78
N ALA A 720 37.62 3.93 -9.08
CA ALA A 720 38.02 5.12 -8.33
C ALA A 720 37.02 6.27 -8.50
N VAL A 721 36.50 6.49 -9.72
CA VAL A 721 35.45 7.49 -10.01
C VAL A 721 34.15 7.16 -9.29
N LEU A 722 33.70 5.91 -9.30
CA LEU A 722 32.51 5.46 -8.58
C LEU A 722 32.68 5.66 -7.07
N TRP A 723 33.81 5.23 -6.52
CA TRP A 723 34.11 5.40 -5.08
C TRP A 723 34.14 6.87 -4.66
N ALA A 724 34.82 7.73 -5.42
CA ALA A 724 34.92 9.17 -5.14
C ALA A 724 33.56 9.87 -5.28
N GLY A 725 32.70 9.36 -6.16
CA GLY A 725 31.32 9.84 -6.35
C GLY A 725 30.31 9.30 -5.34
N GLY A 726 30.73 8.49 -4.35
CA GLY A 726 29.80 7.87 -3.38
C GLY A 726 28.93 6.78 -3.96
N MET A 727 29.39 6.17 -5.06
CA MET A 727 28.67 5.10 -5.77
C MET A 727 29.24 3.71 -5.43
N ASP A 728 28.46 2.65 -5.69
CA ASP A 728 28.91 1.27 -5.51
C ASP A 728 29.88 0.87 -6.61
N THR A 729 31.07 0.36 -6.23
CA THR A 729 32.14 0.01 -7.16
C THR A 729 31.91 -1.28 -7.96
N ARG A 730 30.82 -2.02 -7.64
CA ARG A 730 30.35 -3.18 -8.43
C ARG A 730 29.54 -2.74 -9.67
N ARG A 731 29.09 -1.47 -9.72
CA ARG A 731 28.39 -0.89 -10.86
C ARG A 731 29.34 -0.46 -11.97
N GLN A 732 28.77 -0.27 -13.15
CA GLN A 732 29.48 0.27 -14.31
C GLN A 732 29.02 1.70 -14.60
N VAL A 733 29.96 2.55 -14.98
CA VAL A 733 29.63 3.90 -15.46
C VAL A 733 29.01 3.78 -16.85
N PRO A 734 27.83 4.38 -17.11
CA PRO A 734 27.24 4.39 -18.45
C PRO A 734 28.18 5.02 -19.47
N GLN A 735 28.23 4.46 -20.67
CA GLN A 735 29.01 5.03 -21.78
C GLN A 735 28.27 6.23 -22.38
N PHE A 736 29.02 7.29 -22.71
CA PHE A 736 28.48 8.46 -23.38
C PHE A 736 28.47 8.22 -24.91
N ALA A 737 27.38 8.66 -25.55
CA ALA A 737 27.25 8.57 -26.99
C ALA A 737 28.37 9.33 -27.73
N GLU A 738 29.00 8.72 -28.67
CA GLU A 738 30.03 9.40 -29.51
C GLU A 738 29.46 10.58 -30.29
N ILE A 739 28.22 10.45 -30.73
CA ILE A 739 27.45 11.48 -31.41
C ILE A 739 26.11 11.57 -30.66
N PRO A 740 25.90 12.59 -29.81
CA PRO A 740 24.59 12.84 -29.20
C PRO A 740 23.51 13.05 -30.25
N PHE A 741 22.27 12.67 -29.95
CA PHE A 741 21.14 12.74 -30.89
C PHE A 741 20.97 14.15 -31.48
N ARG A 742 21.02 15.19 -30.67
CA ARG A 742 20.86 16.58 -31.15
C ARG A 742 21.99 17.01 -32.09
N THR A 743 23.20 16.48 -31.93
CA THR A 743 24.32 16.70 -32.84
C THR A 743 24.08 15.95 -34.16
N TRP A 744 23.58 14.71 -34.07
CA TRP A 744 23.17 13.93 -35.23
C TRP A 744 22.05 14.63 -36.01
N TRP A 745 21.02 15.12 -35.32
CA TRP A 745 19.90 15.86 -35.91
C TRP A 745 20.38 17.10 -36.68
N LYS A 746 21.25 17.93 -36.04
CA LYS A 746 21.80 19.17 -36.64
C LYS A 746 22.74 18.92 -37.82
N ARG A 747 23.39 17.77 -37.90
CA ARG A 747 24.31 17.43 -39.02
C ARG A 747 23.56 17.06 -40.33
N GLY A 748 22.25 17.13 -40.32
CA GLY A 748 21.44 17.05 -41.53
C GLY A 748 21.01 15.63 -41.85
N TRP A 749 20.32 14.94 -40.96
CA TRP A 749 19.64 13.72 -41.34
C TRP A 749 18.70 13.90 -42.52
N ALA A 750 18.14 15.11 -42.70
CA ALA A 750 17.31 15.51 -43.84
C ALA A 750 18.03 15.48 -45.18
N SER A 751 19.37 15.62 -45.22
CA SER A 751 20.20 15.56 -46.44
C SER A 751 20.74 14.17 -46.75
N HIS A 752 20.72 13.22 -45.82
CA HIS A 752 21.34 11.89 -45.98
C HIS A 752 20.35 10.72 -45.93
N GLY A 753 19.02 10.99 -45.78
CA GLY A 753 17.99 9.95 -45.58
C GLY A 753 18.08 9.24 -44.23
N VAL A 754 16.98 8.64 -43.79
CA VAL A 754 16.98 7.75 -42.63
C VAL A 754 17.64 6.44 -43.06
N PRO A 755 18.66 5.88 -42.34
CA PRO A 755 19.21 4.56 -42.69
C PRO A 755 18.05 3.54 -42.71
N GLY A 756 17.85 2.88 -43.86
CA GLY A 756 16.80 1.88 -44.05
C GLY A 756 15.54 2.38 -44.78
N LEU A 757 15.32 3.69 -44.92
CA LEU A 757 14.34 4.24 -45.86
C LEU A 757 15.11 4.71 -47.10
N GLY A 758 14.88 4.06 -48.22
CA GLY A 758 15.57 4.37 -49.48
C GLY A 758 15.44 5.84 -49.85
N ALA A 759 16.54 6.45 -50.34
CA ALA A 759 16.53 7.83 -50.77
C ALA A 759 15.45 8.02 -51.85
N GLY A 760 14.42 8.81 -51.54
CA GLY A 760 13.41 9.24 -52.47
C GLY A 760 11.98 8.72 -52.34
N LYS A 761 11.66 7.93 -51.32
CA LYS A 761 10.27 7.54 -51.05
C LYS A 761 9.88 7.90 -49.60
N THR A 762 9.35 9.12 -49.41
CA THR A 762 8.45 9.36 -48.28
C THR A 762 7.11 8.74 -48.67
N PRO A 763 6.44 7.96 -47.80
CA PRO A 763 5.17 7.32 -48.12
C PRO A 763 3.99 8.29 -48.40
N HIS A 764 4.21 9.59 -48.35
CA HIS A 764 3.14 10.59 -48.43
C HIS A 764 3.45 11.68 -49.45
N ASP A 765 2.59 11.78 -50.45
CA ASP A 765 2.53 12.88 -51.42
C ASP A 765 1.98 14.19 -50.82
N ARG A 766 1.78 14.31 -49.51
CA ARG A 766 1.34 15.54 -48.87
C ARG A 766 2.50 16.51 -48.65
N PRO A 767 2.31 17.81 -48.95
CA PRO A 767 3.23 18.87 -48.58
C PRO A 767 3.56 18.84 -47.07
N THR A 768 4.76 19.22 -46.66
CA THR A 768 5.21 19.23 -45.25
C THR A 768 4.35 20.13 -44.36
N ASP A 769 3.75 21.16 -44.91
CA ASP A 769 2.87 22.11 -44.21
C ASP A 769 1.47 21.55 -43.86
N GLU A 770 1.06 20.44 -44.50
CA GLU A 770 -0.21 19.76 -44.25
C GLU A 770 -0.09 18.55 -43.28
N ARG A 771 1.14 18.21 -42.87
CA ARG A 771 1.37 17.09 -41.94
C ARG A 771 1.13 17.51 -40.49
N PRO A 772 0.52 16.65 -39.65
CA PRO A 772 0.42 16.93 -38.24
C PRO A 772 1.80 17.02 -37.60
N LYS A 773 2.05 18.09 -36.84
CA LYS A 773 3.34 18.30 -36.14
C LYS A 773 3.38 17.53 -34.85
N VAL A 774 4.57 17.00 -34.53
CA VAL A 774 4.88 16.42 -33.23
C VAL A 774 6.24 16.91 -32.75
N VAL A 775 6.33 17.33 -31.49
CA VAL A 775 7.60 17.68 -30.86
C VAL A 775 8.25 16.41 -30.34
N LEU A 776 9.38 16.02 -30.91
CA LEU A 776 10.25 14.97 -30.36
C LEU A 776 11.15 15.61 -29.30
N TRP A 777 10.81 15.39 -28.03
CA TRP A 777 11.61 15.89 -26.93
C TRP A 777 12.72 14.91 -26.55
N ALA A 778 13.94 15.19 -27.04
CA ALA A 778 15.11 14.44 -26.61
C ALA A 778 15.55 14.88 -25.22
N ASP A 779 15.22 14.11 -24.23
CA ASP A 779 15.66 14.29 -22.85
C ASP A 779 17.18 14.05 -22.69
N SER A 780 17.74 14.30 -21.50
CA SER A 780 19.19 14.21 -21.29
C SER A 780 19.75 12.79 -21.40
N PHE A 781 18.96 11.75 -21.13
CA PHE A 781 19.39 10.35 -21.24
C PHE A 781 19.34 9.89 -22.70
N SER A 782 18.23 10.16 -23.37
CA SER A 782 18.04 9.83 -24.80
C SER A 782 19.01 10.57 -25.69
N ASP A 783 19.34 11.84 -25.39
CA ASP A 783 20.31 12.62 -26.16
C ASP A 783 21.73 12.09 -26.00
N ALA A 784 22.20 11.86 -24.76
CA ALA A 784 23.63 11.68 -24.47
C ALA A 784 24.06 10.23 -24.20
N LEU A 785 23.12 9.33 -23.84
CA LEU A 785 23.42 7.94 -23.45
C LEU A 785 22.76 6.88 -24.33
N ALA A 786 21.60 7.19 -24.92
CA ALA A 786 20.84 6.23 -25.75
C ALA A 786 20.30 6.91 -27.04
N PRO A 787 21.17 7.46 -27.94
CA PRO A 787 20.74 8.23 -29.11
C PRO A 787 20.02 7.38 -30.16
N SER A 788 20.14 6.04 -30.14
CA SER A 788 19.39 5.12 -31.01
C SER A 788 17.88 5.24 -30.82
N VAL A 789 17.43 5.47 -29.59
CA VAL A 789 16.00 5.57 -29.25
C VAL A 789 15.32 6.75 -29.95
N PRO A 790 15.80 8.00 -29.83
CA PRO A 790 15.20 9.13 -30.57
C PRO A 790 15.47 9.06 -32.08
N GLN A 791 16.54 8.39 -32.56
CA GLN A 791 16.75 8.14 -34.00
C GLN A 791 15.67 7.19 -34.55
N ALA A 792 15.37 6.11 -33.83
CA ALA A 792 14.27 5.21 -34.15
C ALA A 792 12.91 5.95 -34.13
N ALA A 793 12.71 6.84 -33.16
CA ALA A 793 11.49 7.65 -33.08
C ALA A 793 11.32 8.56 -34.33
N VAL A 794 12.38 9.17 -34.82
CA VAL A 794 12.33 9.93 -36.08
C VAL A 794 11.88 9.04 -37.25
N LYS A 795 12.39 7.81 -37.35
CA LYS A 795 12.02 6.84 -38.39
C LYS A 795 10.52 6.50 -38.30
N VAL A 796 10.05 6.09 -37.12
CA VAL A 796 8.64 5.70 -36.88
C VAL A 796 7.70 6.87 -37.13
N LEU A 797 7.97 8.05 -36.59
CA LEU A 797 7.11 9.23 -36.74
C LEU A 797 7.05 9.71 -38.19
N THR A 798 8.17 9.68 -38.90
CA THR A 798 8.21 10.05 -40.33
C THR A 798 7.39 9.05 -41.16
N ALA A 799 7.54 7.76 -40.90
CA ALA A 799 6.75 6.71 -41.56
C ALA A 799 5.25 6.84 -41.24
N ALA A 800 4.90 7.22 -40.01
CA ALA A 800 3.54 7.49 -39.60
C ALA A 800 2.96 8.81 -40.16
N GLY A 801 3.78 9.60 -40.88
CA GLY A 801 3.31 10.80 -41.57
C GLY A 801 3.33 12.09 -40.75
N TYR A 802 4.01 12.12 -39.64
CA TYR A 802 4.20 13.34 -38.85
C TYR A 802 5.33 14.22 -39.40
N ASP A 803 5.17 15.54 -39.19
CA ASP A 803 6.25 16.52 -39.29
C ASP A 803 6.98 16.59 -37.92
N VAL A 804 8.20 16.05 -37.86
CA VAL A 804 8.94 15.92 -36.59
C VAL A 804 9.70 17.19 -36.27
N VAL A 805 9.37 17.83 -35.17
CA VAL A 805 10.02 19.03 -34.66
C VAL A 805 10.91 18.69 -33.49
N VAL A 806 12.22 18.95 -33.61
CA VAL A 806 13.17 18.85 -32.50
C VAL A 806 13.53 20.28 -32.04
N PRO A 807 13.19 20.68 -30.79
CA PRO A 807 13.46 22.04 -30.31
C PRO A 807 14.96 22.38 -30.34
N ASP A 808 15.33 23.59 -30.75
CA ASP A 808 16.73 24.00 -30.86
C ASP A 808 17.46 24.05 -29.52
N GLN A 809 16.75 24.40 -28.47
CA GLN A 809 17.31 24.48 -27.11
C GLN A 809 17.14 23.17 -26.37
N GLN A 810 18.14 22.81 -25.57
CA GLN A 810 18.03 21.63 -24.70
C GLN A 810 17.14 21.95 -23.50
N ALA A 811 16.18 21.05 -23.24
CA ALA A 811 15.28 21.12 -22.09
C ALA A 811 15.45 19.86 -21.22
N CYS A 812 15.76 20.05 -19.94
CA CYS A 812 15.95 18.96 -18.98
C CYS A 812 14.78 18.95 -17.98
N CYS A 813 14.18 17.78 -17.73
CA CYS A 813 13.09 17.59 -16.77
C CYS A 813 13.50 17.84 -15.29
N GLY A 814 14.79 17.84 -14.97
CA GLY A 814 15.26 18.06 -13.60
C GLY A 814 15.11 16.85 -12.68
N LEU A 815 14.72 15.66 -13.16
CA LEU A 815 14.46 14.46 -12.34
C LEU A 815 15.60 14.14 -11.37
N THR A 816 16.85 14.18 -11.81
CA THR A 816 18.00 13.85 -10.98
C THR A 816 18.21 14.86 -9.83
N TRP A 817 17.80 16.12 -10.01
CA TRP A 817 17.72 17.11 -8.93
C TRP A 817 16.55 16.83 -7.98
N ILE A 818 15.39 16.43 -8.51
CA ILE A 818 14.21 16.05 -7.72
C ILE A 818 14.57 14.87 -6.82
N SER A 819 15.08 13.76 -7.40
CA SER A 819 15.38 12.52 -6.65
C SER A 819 16.43 12.72 -5.53
N THR A 820 17.28 13.73 -5.64
CA THR A 820 18.29 14.10 -4.63
C THR A 820 17.85 15.27 -3.74
N GLY A 821 16.59 15.73 -3.83
CA GLY A 821 16.03 16.82 -3.03
C GLY A 821 16.67 18.19 -3.31
N GLN A 822 17.21 18.43 -4.52
CA GLN A 822 17.77 19.71 -4.94
C GLN A 822 16.72 20.56 -5.64
N LEU A 823 15.56 20.80 -4.99
CA LEU A 823 14.36 21.35 -5.63
C LEU A 823 14.56 22.74 -6.23
N ASP A 824 15.41 23.59 -5.67
CA ASP A 824 15.79 24.88 -6.29
C ASP A 824 16.48 24.69 -7.65
N GLY A 825 17.31 23.65 -7.75
CA GLY A 825 17.95 23.25 -9.00
C GLY A 825 16.96 22.70 -10.02
N ALA A 826 16.02 21.86 -9.56
CA ALA A 826 14.95 21.30 -10.36
C ALA A 826 14.05 22.40 -10.95
N ARG A 827 13.60 23.35 -10.12
CA ARG A 827 12.76 24.48 -10.56
C ARG A 827 13.45 25.31 -11.66
N ARG A 828 14.74 25.58 -11.53
CA ARG A 828 15.47 26.27 -12.62
C ARG A 828 15.49 25.49 -13.93
N ARG A 829 15.59 24.15 -13.87
CA ARG A 829 15.57 23.30 -15.07
C ARG A 829 14.16 23.24 -15.69
N LEU A 830 13.15 23.09 -14.86
CA LEU A 830 11.76 23.07 -15.30
C LEU A 830 11.31 24.42 -15.84
N SER A 831 11.71 25.54 -15.25
CA SER A 831 11.46 26.89 -15.81
C SER A 831 12.06 27.04 -17.21
N GLN A 832 13.28 26.54 -17.44
CA GLN A 832 13.90 26.50 -18.76
C GLN A 832 13.11 25.56 -19.71
N LEU A 833 12.68 24.39 -19.24
CA LEU A 833 11.87 23.46 -20.01
C LEU A 833 10.54 24.10 -20.45
N LEU A 834 9.85 24.78 -19.54
CA LEU A 834 8.61 25.51 -19.83
C LEU A 834 8.81 26.62 -20.88
N SER A 835 9.98 27.28 -20.89
CA SER A 835 10.29 28.28 -21.91
C SER A 835 10.52 27.65 -23.31
N VAL A 836 10.95 26.40 -23.37
CA VAL A 836 11.23 25.67 -24.62
C VAL A 836 10.00 24.92 -25.14
N LEU A 837 9.32 24.15 -24.27
CA LEU A 837 8.20 23.30 -24.67
C LEU A 837 6.84 23.99 -24.60
N GLY A 838 6.69 24.98 -23.69
CA GLY A 838 5.42 25.69 -23.47
C GLY A 838 4.82 26.28 -24.74
N PRO A 839 5.60 26.98 -25.62
CA PRO A 839 5.08 27.51 -26.86
C PRO A 839 4.45 26.45 -27.79
N TYR A 840 5.01 25.24 -27.86
CA TYR A 840 4.42 24.16 -28.65
C TYR A 840 3.14 23.63 -28.01
N ALA A 841 3.17 23.38 -26.70
CA ALA A 841 2.06 22.83 -25.94
C ALA A 841 0.81 23.76 -25.99
N VAL A 842 1.00 25.06 -25.77
CA VAL A 842 -0.09 26.07 -25.85
C VAL A 842 -0.72 26.11 -27.24
N ASN A 843 0.01 25.78 -28.30
CA ASN A 843 -0.50 25.66 -29.65
C ASN A 843 -1.07 24.27 -29.99
N GLY A 844 -1.26 23.38 -29.00
CA GLY A 844 -1.85 22.06 -29.15
C GLY A 844 -0.97 21.04 -29.87
N ILE A 845 0.33 21.30 -29.99
CA ILE A 845 1.27 20.34 -30.63
C ILE A 845 1.67 19.29 -29.61
N PRO A 846 1.41 17.99 -29.87
CA PRO A 846 1.78 16.91 -28.96
C PRO A 846 3.30 16.82 -28.78
N ILE A 847 3.71 16.48 -27.56
CA ILE A 847 5.11 16.32 -27.13
C ILE A 847 5.36 14.84 -26.87
N LEU A 848 6.16 14.19 -27.68
CA LEU A 848 6.57 12.82 -27.46
C LEU A 848 7.72 12.74 -26.44
N GLY A 849 7.48 12.08 -25.33
CA GLY A 849 8.51 11.70 -24.34
C GLY A 849 8.91 10.24 -24.52
N LEU A 850 10.22 9.98 -24.57
CA LEU A 850 10.78 8.64 -24.83
C LEU A 850 11.29 7.94 -23.56
N GLU A 851 11.91 8.69 -22.63
CA GLU A 851 12.36 8.13 -21.36
C GLU A 851 11.25 8.27 -20.31
N PRO A 852 10.64 7.17 -19.86
CA PRO A 852 9.44 7.23 -18.99
C PRO A 852 9.65 8.01 -17.70
N SER A 853 10.85 7.93 -17.14
CA SER A 853 11.17 8.66 -15.90
C SER A 853 11.18 10.18 -16.09
N CYS A 854 11.61 10.65 -17.26
CA CYS A 854 11.59 12.06 -17.64
C CYS A 854 10.18 12.51 -18.03
N THR A 855 9.45 11.68 -18.79
CA THR A 855 8.07 11.92 -19.23
C THR A 855 7.14 12.07 -18.04
N ALA A 856 7.29 11.21 -17.01
CA ALA A 856 6.52 11.28 -15.78
C ALA A 856 6.68 12.61 -15.04
N VAL A 857 7.87 13.22 -15.06
CA VAL A 857 8.08 14.55 -14.43
C VAL A 857 7.20 15.60 -15.09
N LEU A 858 7.03 15.56 -16.41
CA LEU A 858 6.19 16.52 -17.14
C LEU A 858 4.71 16.38 -16.77
N ARG A 859 4.25 15.16 -16.49
CA ARG A 859 2.85 14.88 -16.14
C ARG A 859 2.54 14.95 -14.64
N SER A 860 3.55 15.02 -13.75
CA SER A 860 3.31 15.01 -12.29
C SER A 860 4.13 16.07 -11.54
N ASP A 861 5.44 15.86 -11.34
CA ASP A 861 6.27 16.77 -10.51
C ASP A 861 6.29 18.22 -11.02
N LEU A 862 6.16 18.44 -12.33
CA LEU A 862 6.06 19.75 -12.94
C LEU A 862 4.86 20.54 -12.41
N LEU A 863 3.69 19.88 -12.31
CA LEU A 863 2.45 20.49 -11.83
C LEU A 863 2.57 20.86 -10.35
N ASP A 864 3.17 20.00 -9.56
CA ASP A 864 3.37 20.23 -8.12
C ASP A 864 4.43 21.31 -7.82
N LEU A 865 5.43 21.46 -8.69
CA LEU A 865 6.44 22.49 -8.52
C LEU A 865 6.01 23.85 -9.12
N PHE A 866 5.10 23.85 -10.10
CA PHE A 866 4.60 25.05 -10.78
C PHE A 866 3.07 25.07 -10.86
N PRO A 867 2.36 24.99 -9.73
CA PRO A 867 0.90 24.81 -9.71
C PRO A 867 0.12 26.02 -10.27
N GLU A 868 0.75 27.21 -10.32
CA GLU A 868 0.11 28.45 -10.79
C GLU A 868 0.55 28.83 -12.22
N ASP A 869 1.44 28.06 -12.88
CA ASP A 869 1.92 28.36 -14.21
C ASP A 869 1.07 27.60 -15.27
N PRO A 870 0.26 28.29 -16.07
CA PRO A 870 -0.61 27.62 -17.05
C PRO A 870 0.17 26.85 -18.13
N ARG A 871 1.45 27.19 -18.34
CA ARG A 871 2.30 26.45 -19.27
C ARG A 871 2.63 25.06 -18.73
N ALA A 872 2.68 24.90 -17.40
CA ALA A 872 2.93 23.60 -16.78
C ALA A 872 1.79 22.63 -17.10
N GLN A 873 0.53 23.10 -16.97
CA GLN A 873 -0.65 22.30 -17.33
C GLN A 873 -0.65 21.99 -18.84
N ALA A 874 -0.43 23.00 -19.69
CA ALA A 874 -0.40 22.79 -21.14
C ALA A 874 0.68 21.76 -21.57
N VAL A 875 1.88 21.82 -20.98
CA VAL A 875 2.94 20.83 -21.25
C VAL A 875 2.56 19.44 -20.76
N ALA A 876 1.95 19.32 -19.58
CA ALA A 876 1.47 18.04 -19.07
C ALA A 876 0.41 17.41 -19.99
N ASP A 877 -0.58 18.23 -20.41
CA ASP A 877 -1.68 17.80 -21.28
C ASP A 877 -1.23 17.46 -22.70
N ALA A 878 -0.19 18.11 -23.21
CA ALA A 878 0.37 17.83 -24.54
C ALA A 878 1.35 16.64 -24.55
N THR A 879 1.84 16.20 -23.38
CA THR A 879 2.83 15.12 -23.31
C THR A 879 2.19 13.74 -23.55
N ARG A 880 2.78 12.94 -24.47
CA ARG A 880 2.32 11.60 -24.85
C ARG A 880 3.47 10.59 -24.78
N THR A 881 3.13 9.31 -24.49
CA THR A 881 3.99 8.17 -24.84
C THR A 881 3.87 7.86 -26.31
N LEU A 882 4.73 6.97 -26.83
CA LEU A 882 4.64 6.57 -28.24
C LEU A 882 3.30 5.86 -28.55
N ALA A 883 2.91 4.94 -27.70
CA ALA A 883 1.67 4.19 -27.88
C ALA A 883 0.45 5.13 -27.82
N GLU A 884 0.38 6.02 -26.85
CA GLU A 884 -0.68 7.04 -26.78
C GLU A 884 -0.72 7.91 -28.03
N LEU A 885 0.43 8.35 -28.54
CA LEU A 885 0.49 9.18 -29.74
C LEU A 885 -0.06 8.46 -30.98
N LEU A 886 0.26 7.17 -31.12
CA LEU A 886 -0.11 6.38 -32.30
C LEU A 886 -1.53 5.81 -32.27
N THR A 887 -2.14 5.70 -31.09
CA THR A 887 -3.45 5.03 -30.90
C THR A 887 -4.58 5.96 -30.48
N SER A 888 -4.28 7.13 -29.90
CA SER A 888 -5.32 8.06 -29.47
C SER A 888 -6.07 8.65 -30.66
N PRO A 889 -7.43 8.70 -30.63
CA PRO A 889 -8.21 9.31 -31.71
C PRO A 889 -7.84 10.75 -32.05
N GLU A 890 -7.31 11.49 -31.08
CA GLU A 890 -6.94 12.91 -31.23
C GLU A 890 -5.59 13.10 -31.90
N THR A 891 -4.67 12.17 -31.73
CA THR A 891 -3.27 12.30 -32.16
C THR A 891 -2.83 11.24 -33.14
N ALA A 892 -3.56 10.13 -33.26
CA ALA A 892 -3.22 9.05 -34.19
C ALA A 892 -3.14 9.52 -35.65
N PRO A 893 -2.28 8.88 -36.48
CA PRO A 893 -2.23 9.17 -37.90
C PRO A 893 -3.62 9.03 -38.52
N GLY A 894 -4.12 10.11 -39.18
CA GLY A 894 -5.50 10.13 -39.70
C GLY A 894 -5.74 9.04 -40.77
N ALA A 895 -7.02 8.66 -40.93
CA ALA A 895 -7.44 7.79 -42.04
C ALA A 895 -7.02 8.44 -43.36
N GLY A 896 -6.23 7.76 -44.17
CA GLY A 896 -5.59 8.29 -45.39
C GLY A 896 -4.15 8.76 -45.20
N SER A 897 -3.54 8.61 -44.03
CA SER A 897 -2.09 8.77 -43.84
C SER A 897 -1.29 7.66 -44.51
N GLY A 898 -1.94 6.52 -44.84
CA GLY A 898 -1.26 5.30 -45.32
C GLY A 898 -0.40 4.60 -44.26
N TRP A 899 -0.49 5.04 -42.99
CA TRP A 899 0.21 4.40 -41.89
C TRP A 899 -0.52 3.12 -41.46
N GLU A 900 0.20 2.04 -41.47
CA GLU A 900 -0.18 0.80 -40.84
C GLU A 900 0.93 0.40 -39.86
N MET A 901 0.53 -0.05 -38.68
CA MET A 901 1.47 -0.57 -37.69
C MET A 901 2.16 -1.79 -38.28
N PRO A 902 3.50 -1.90 -38.20
CA PRO A 902 4.19 -3.10 -38.66
C PRO A 902 3.68 -4.36 -37.97
N ASP A 903 3.66 -5.47 -38.71
CA ASP A 903 3.36 -6.78 -38.15
C ASP A 903 4.49 -7.20 -37.17
N LEU A 904 4.10 -7.48 -35.92
CA LEU A 904 4.96 -7.95 -34.85
C LEU A 904 4.68 -9.42 -34.47
N SER A 905 4.04 -10.19 -35.36
CA SER A 905 3.71 -11.61 -35.09
C SER A 905 4.96 -12.52 -34.94
N ASP A 906 6.12 -12.03 -35.36
CA ASP A 906 7.43 -12.67 -35.15
C ASP A 906 8.06 -12.33 -33.79
N LEU A 907 7.47 -11.41 -33.02
CA LEU A 907 8.01 -10.93 -31.76
C LEU A 907 7.47 -11.75 -30.58
N THR A 908 8.36 -12.53 -29.95
CA THR A 908 8.15 -13.02 -28.58
C THR A 908 8.98 -12.18 -27.63
N ALA A 909 8.38 -11.55 -26.61
CA ALA A 909 9.11 -10.62 -25.76
C ALA A 909 8.75 -10.72 -24.26
N VAL A 910 9.79 -10.52 -23.43
CA VAL A 910 9.65 -10.14 -22.03
C VAL A 910 9.61 -8.61 -21.97
N VAL A 911 8.52 -8.05 -21.48
CA VAL A 911 8.29 -6.61 -21.44
C VAL A 911 8.34 -6.11 -19.99
N GLN A 912 9.23 -5.16 -19.72
CA GLN A 912 9.35 -4.51 -18.40
C GLN A 912 8.81 -3.09 -18.46
N PRO A 913 7.58 -2.85 -17.99
CA PRO A 913 7.10 -1.48 -17.81
C PRO A 913 8.00 -0.72 -16.83
N HIS A 914 8.35 0.52 -17.17
CA HIS A 914 9.09 1.35 -16.24
C HIS A 914 8.21 1.77 -15.06
N CYS A 915 8.73 1.77 -13.83
CA CYS A 915 7.95 2.09 -12.64
C CYS A 915 7.27 3.47 -12.68
N HIS A 916 7.90 4.49 -13.24
CA HIS A 916 7.28 5.81 -13.45
C HIS A 916 6.22 5.79 -14.57
N GLN A 917 6.40 4.95 -15.62
CA GLN A 917 5.38 4.74 -16.64
C GLN A 917 4.12 4.13 -16.00
N HIS A 918 4.26 3.00 -15.32
CA HIS A 918 3.17 2.36 -14.58
C HIS A 918 2.43 3.34 -13.67
N SER A 919 3.19 4.16 -12.92
CA SER A 919 2.63 5.00 -11.85
C SER A 919 1.97 6.28 -12.34
N VAL A 920 2.38 6.83 -13.49
CA VAL A 920 1.96 8.19 -13.94
C VAL A 920 1.26 8.15 -15.29
N MET A 921 1.75 7.35 -16.25
CA MET A 921 1.20 7.27 -17.60
C MET A 921 0.27 6.05 -17.80
N GLY A 922 0.50 4.96 -17.05
CA GLY A 922 -0.08 3.66 -17.33
C GLY A 922 0.71 2.90 -18.41
N PHE A 923 0.40 1.61 -18.57
CA PHE A 923 1.04 0.75 -19.58
C PHE A 923 0.03 0.11 -20.54
N SER A 924 -1.25 0.32 -20.35
CA SER A 924 -2.32 -0.33 -21.13
C SER A 924 -2.29 0.02 -22.63
N ALA A 925 -1.89 1.24 -22.98
CA ALA A 925 -1.78 1.64 -24.38
C ALA A 925 -0.64 0.91 -25.09
N ASP A 926 0.51 0.77 -24.43
CA ASP A 926 1.69 0.04 -24.95
C ASP A 926 1.39 -1.46 -25.09
N GLU A 927 0.74 -2.06 -24.08
CA GLU A 927 0.32 -3.46 -24.12
C GLU A 927 -0.69 -3.71 -25.25
N ALA A 928 -1.70 -2.86 -25.38
CA ALA A 928 -2.72 -2.97 -26.41
C ALA A 928 -2.10 -2.83 -27.80
N LEU A 929 -1.18 -1.89 -27.99
CA LEU A 929 -0.47 -1.68 -29.27
C LEU A 929 0.33 -2.92 -29.66
N LEU A 930 1.14 -3.48 -28.75
CA LEU A 930 1.96 -4.67 -28.98
C LEU A 930 1.10 -5.88 -29.35
N ARG A 931 0.03 -6.16 -28.57
CA ARG A 931 -0.88 -7.29 -28.82
C ARG A 931 -1.68 -7.13 -30.12
N ALA A 932 -2.15 -5.93 -30.42
CA ALA A 932 -2.88 -5.66 -31.64
C ALA A 932 -1.99 -5.82 -32.89
N ALA A 933 -0.69 -5.56 -32.78
CA ALA A 933 0.30 -5.79 -33.81
C ALA A 933 0.75 -7.29 -33.92
N GLY A 934 0.20 -8.19 -33.11
CA GLY A 934 0.45 -9.62 -33.18
C GLY A 934 1.56 -10.14 -32.25
N ALA A 935 2.20 -9.30 -31.44
CA ALA A 935 3.29 -9.70 -30.56
C ALA A 935 2.83 -10.64 -29.42
N GLU A 936 3.60 -11.69 -29.16
CA GLU A 936 3.48 -12.53 -27.97
C GLU A 936 4.32 -11.95 -26.84
N ILE A 937 3.65 -11.42 -25.81
CA ILE A 937 4.36 -10.70 -24.74
C ILE A 937 4.05 -11.23 -23.35
N THR A 938 5.10 -11.30 -22.52
CA THR A 938 5.02 -11.49 -21.07
C THR A 938 5.34 -10.17 -20.39
N VAL A 939 4.31 -9.54 -19.78
CA VAL A 939 4.46 -8.26 -19.08
C VAL A 939 4.85 -8.50 -17.64
N LEU A 940 5.96 -7.91 -17.19
CA LEU A 940 6.47 -8.05 -15.82
C LEU A 940 5.81 -7.06 -14.87
N ALA A 941 5.52 -7.53 -13.65
CA ALA A 941 5.18 -6.68 -12.53
C ALA A 941 6.44 -6.29 -11.74
N GLY A 942 6.39 -5.16 -11.02
CA GLY A 942 7.47 -4.73 -10.14
C GLY A 942 8.59 -3.94 -10.82
N CYS A 943 9.56 -3.55 -10.03
CA CYS A 943 10.66 -2.67 -10.44
C CYS A 943 11.89 -3.48 -10.89
N CYS A 944 12.65 -2.97 -11.85
CA CYS A 944 13.94 -3.55 -12.25
C CYS A 944 15.04 -3.46 -11.16
N GLY A 945 14.86 -2.65 -10.12
CA GLY A 945 15.78 -2.50 -9.00
C GLY A 945 16.85 -1.42 -9.16
N LEU A 946 17.19 -0.97 -10.38
CA LEU A 946 18.17 0.11 -10.53
C LEU A 946 17.59 1.48 -10.18
N ALA A 947 16.36 1.76 -10.64
CA ALA A 947 15.59 2.96 -10.32
C ALA A 947 16.43 4.26 -10.37
N GLY A 948 17.00 4.55 -11.51
CA GLY A 948 17.83 5.72 -11.72
C GLY A 948 19.10 5.74 -10.86
N ASN A 949 19.16 6.63 -9.88
CA ASN A 949 20.31 6.78 -9.00
C ASN A 949 20.37 5.75 -7.86
N PHE A 950 19.25 5.18 -7.44
CA PHE A 950 19.17 4.32 -6.25
C PHE A 950 20.15 3.15 -6.28
N GLY A 951 20.10 2.31 -7.32
CA GLY A 951 20.95 1.14 -7.42
C GLY A 951 22.42 1.45 -7.71
N MET A 952 22.76 2.71 -8.00
CA MET A 952 24.13 3.18 -8.17
C MET A 952 24.77 3.64 -6.84
N GLN A 953 23.98 3.99 -5.84
CA GLN A 953 24.48 4.50 -4.56
C GLN A 953 25.17 3.42 -3.74
N LYS A 954 26.21 3.81 -3.01
CA LYS A 954 26.94 2.91 -2.11
C LYS A 954 26.01 2.35 -1.03
N GLY A 955 26.02 1.02 -0.86
CA GLY A 955 25.20 0.30 0.12
C GLY A 955 23.81 -0.13 -0.39
N HIS A 956 23.41 0.26 -1.61
CA HIS A 956 22.11 -0.09 -2.19
C HIS A 956 22.17 -1.24 -3.21
N TYR A 957 23.37 -1.66 -3.61
CA TYR A 957 23.56 -2.68 -4.66
C TYR A 957 22.80 -3.98 -4.35
N ASP A 958 22.98 -4.52 -3.14
CA ASP A 958 22.41 -5.83 -2.79
C ASP A 958 20.87 -5.77 -2.77
N VAL A 959 20.28 -4.68 -2.28
CA VAL A 959 18.82 -4.46 -2.37
C VAL A 959 18.37 -4.27 -3.81
N SER A 960 19.16 -3.56 -4.63
CA SER A 960 18.87 -3.39 -6.06
C SER A 960 18.84 -4.72 -6.81
N VAL A 961 19.78 -5.62 -6.52
CA VAL A 961 19.82 -6.98 -7.08
C VAL A 961 18.63 -7.81 -6.57
N ALA A 962 18.38 -7.80 -5.27
CA ALA A 962 17.26 -8.53 -4.67
C ALA A 962 15.90 -8.08 -5.23
N VAL A 963 15.74 -6.79 -5.54
CA VAL A 963 14.54 -6.29 -6.23
C VAL A 963 14.44 -6.84 -7.65
N ALA A 964 15.55 -6.91 -8.40
CA ALA A 964 15.55 -7.47 -9.74
C ALA A 964 15.26 -8.98 -9.76
N GLU A 965 15.70 -9.70 -8.73
CA GLU A 965 15.44 -11.14 -8.54
C GLU A 965 13.96 -11.46 -8.27
N ASN A 966 13.14 -10.50 -7.90
CA ASN A 966 11.71 -10.76 -7.70
C ASN A 966 10.95 -11.04 -8.99
N ALA A 967 11.34 -10.48 -10.14
CA ALA A 967 10.65 -10.67 -11.40
C ALA A 967 11.60 -10.63 -12.62
N LEU A 968 12.42 -9.56 -12.75
CA LEU A 968 13.18 -9.30 -13.97
C LEU A 968 14.18 -10.41 -14.29
N LEU A 969 15.06 -10.74 -13.34
CA LEU A 969 16.15 -11.69 -13.61
C LEU A 969 15.64 -13.11 -13.85
N PRO A 970 14.68 -13.66 -13.05
CA PRO A 970 14.08 -14.95 -13.38
C PRO A 970 13.45 -14.99 -14.77
N ALA A 971 12.66 -13.97 -15.13
CA ALA A 971 12.02 -13.94 -16.44
C ALA A 971 13.01 -13.89 -17.61
N LEU A 972 14.16 -13.21 -17.43
CA LEU A 972 15.21 -13.18 -18.46
C LEU A 972 15.95 -14.52 -18.58
N ARG A 973 16.18 -15.22 -17.46
CA ARG A 973 16.83 -16.54 -17.44
C ARG A 973 15.95 -17.64 -18.01
N ASP A 974 14.64 -17.58 -17.72
CA ASP A 974 13.66 -18.58 -18.17
C ASP A 974 13.17 -18.33 -19.60
N ALA A 975 13.52 -17.18 -20.20
CA ALA A 975 13.11 -16.83 -21.55
C ALA A 975 13.65 -17.80 -22.60
N ALA A 976 12.79 -18.22 -23.52
CA ALA A 976 13.16 -19.07 -24.62
C ALA A 976 14.21 -18.38 -25.53
N PRO A 977 15.11 -19.15 -26.19
CA PRO A 977 16.05 -18.58 -27.17
C PRO A 977 15.29 -17.77 -28.25
N GLY A 978 15.75 -16.54 -28.49
CA GLY A 978 15.13 -15.63 -29.46
C GLY A 978 14.09 -14.67 -28.84
N THR A 979 13.73 -14.83 -27.58
CA THR A 979 12.85 -13.88 -26.88
C THR A 979 13.57 -12.54 -26.70
N GLU A 980 12.95 -11.45 -27.13
CA GLU A 980 13.49 -10.11 -26.98
C GLU A 980 13.14 -9.53 -25.58
N TYR A 981 14.01 -8.69 -25.04
CA TYR A 981 13.74 -7.90 -23.83
C TYR A 981 13.37 -6.49 -24.24
N VAL A 982 12.13 -6.07 -23.92
CA VAL A 982 11.60 -4.75 -24.28
C VAL A 982 11.39 -3.90 -23.03
N ALA A 983 12.02 -2.73 -22.99
CA ALA A 983 11.87 -1.77 -21.89
C ALA A 983 12.25 -0.35 -22.35
N ASP A 984 11.34 0.60 -22.22
CA ASP A 984 11.62 2.00 -22.58
C ASP A 984 12.59 2.68 -21.60
N GLY A 985 12.55 2.28 -20.32
CA GLY A 985 13.41 2.88 -19.29
C GLY A 985 14.90 2.58 -19.48
N PHE A 986 15.74 3.61 -19.58
CA PHE A 986 17.20 3.47 -19.62
C PHE A 986 17.74 2.67 -18.43
N SER A 987 17.21 2.91 -17.22
CA SER A 987 17.59 2.16 -16.02
C SER A 987 17.26 0.67 -16.11
N CYS A 988 16.11 0.30 -16.70
CA CYS A 988 15.68 -1.09 -16.86
C CYS A 988 16.64 -1.85 -17.80
N ARG A 989 16.94 -1.26 -18.96
CA ARG A 989 17.92 -1.85 -19.90
C ARG A 989 19.32 -1.94 -19.28
N THR A 990 19.76 -0.92 -18.58
CA THR A 990 21.06 -0.91 -17.87
C THR A 990 21.14 -2.01 -16.83
N GLN A 991 20.07 -2.25 -16.06
CA GLN A 991 20.04 -3.31 -15.03
C GLN A 991 20.19 -4.70 -15.67
N ALA A 992 19.43 -4.98 -16.73
CA ALA A 992 19.50 -6.26 -17.46
C ALA A 992 20.89 -6.51 -18.05
N VAL A 993 21.51 -5.50 -18.65
CA VAL A 993 22.87 -5.61 -19.20
C VAL A 993 23.90 -5.87 -18.09
N GLN A 994 23.83 -5.12 -16.98
CA GLN A 994 24.84 -5.24 -15.92
C GLN A 994 24.75 -6.53 -15.12
N LEU A 995 23.56 -7.14 -15.00
CA LEU A 995 23.35 -8.34 -14.19
C LEU A 995 23.27 -9.64 -14.99
N GLU A 996 22.68 -9.61 -16.20
CA GLU A 996 22.48 -10.80 -17.03
C GLU A 996 23.13 -10.70 -18.42
N GLY A 997 23.74 -9.57 -18.77
CA GLY A 997 24.30 -9.36 -20.12
C GLY A 997 23.25 -9.20 -21.22
N THR A 998 21.94 -9.19 -20.86
CA THR A 998 20.83 -9.12 -21.82
C THR A 998 20.66 -7.70 -22.34
N GLN A 999 20.75 -7.54 -23.67
CA GLN A 999 20.49 -6.28 -24.34
C GLN A 999 18.97 -6.07 -24.45
N GLY A 1000 18.49 -4.90 -24.02
CA GLY A 1000 17.08 -4.53 -24.13
C GLY A 1000 16.88 -3.45 -25.20
N LYS A 1001 15.70 -3.47 -25.83
CA LYS A 1001 15.25 -2.47 -26.80
C LYS A 1001 14.12 -1.62 -26.23
N ALA A 1002 14.04 -0.36 -26.64
CA ALA A 1002 12.83 0.42 -26.43
C ALA A 1002 11.74 0.00 -27.43
N LEU A 1003 10.47 0.19 -27.09
CA LEU A 1003 9.33 -0.11 -27.98
C LEU A 1003 9.50 0.53 -29.36
N VAL A 1004 9.95 1.77 -29.40
CA VAL A 1004 10.17 2.51 -30.65
C VAL A 1004 11.29 1.89 -31.51
N GLU A 1005 12.30 1.27 -30.89
CA GLU A 1005 13.36 0.57 -31.63
C GLU A 1005 12.83 -0.72 -32.25
N VAL A 1006 11.99 -1.48 -31.51
CA VAL A 1006 11.32 -2.68 -32.01
C VAL A 1006 10.45 -2.40 -33.24
N ILE A 1007 9.66 -1.33 -33.18
CA ILE A 1007 8.81 -0.90 -34.31
C ILE A 1007 9.68 -0.44 -35.48
N ALA A 1008 10.73 0.36 -35.22
CA ALA A 1008 11.59 0.89 -36.26
C ALA A 1008 12.37 -0.20 -37.02
N GLU A 1009 12.74 -1.29 -36.40
CA GLU A 1009 13.42 -2.41 -37.04
C GLU A 1009 12.56 -3.17 -38.07
N ARG A 1010 11.23 -3.12 -37.89
CA ARG A 1010 10.23 -3.81 -38.71
C ARG A 1010 9.54 -2.89 -39.75
N LEU A 1011 9.93 -1.61 -39.80
CA LEU A 1011 9.59 -0.66 -40.87
C LEU A 1011 10.56 -0.83 -42.05
#